data_b86bd649424315393505a95dd53c52da
#
_entry.id   b86bd649424315393505a95dd53c52da
#
_cell.length_a   1.000
_cell.length_b   1.000
_cell.length_c   1.000
_cell.angle_alpha   90.00
_cell.angle_beta   90.00
_cell.angle_gamma   90.00
#
_symmetry.space_group_name_H-M   'P 1'
#
loop_
_entity.id
_entity.type
_entity.pdbx_description
1 polymer ?
#
loop_
_entity_poly.entity_id
_entity_poly.type
_entity_poly.pdbx_seq_one_letter_code
_entity_poly.pdbx_strand_id
1 'polypeptide(L)'
;MQSELKKELAGLSLLAIFLFLFFSLISYHPLDPSFSTQGSKVHNYCGKLGSYIGDAAIQFTGLSSYILISYILFFSAILISKRKIESYFTLCSGLLLLFTSLATFLQLIFKNVTIKGVKIPASGLIGVILEASLLNLFGYFGTYLILFFILIFSIFLIVHVPLIAILGKKLKKRPEKERKREIRVVEKEMPEPKMVAEKKREYRQEQFDFVKDIGPYKLPHVDLLDPVEKRDIKIDRETINLNARILEKKLKDYGIEGEVKEVSPGPVITLYEFEPAPGIKISRIANLADDLAMALSAVSIRIVAPIPGKSVVGIEIPNAVRQTVYLREIIESKPFLESQSYLTLALGKTIYGEPFVADLAKMPHLLVAGSTGSGKSVSLNSMICSILFKATPIHVRFLMIDLKMLELSFYEGIPHLLLPVVTNPKNAKLSLRWLIDEMERRYRIMAEKGVRSIEKYNQKAQKENYELLPYIVVVIDELADLMMVSTKEVEEYIARLAQMARASGIHLIIATQRPSVDVLTGIIKANFPARISFQVSSKVDSRTILDTNGAESLLGQGDMLFLSPGAGRLSRIHGPFVSEGEIRRIVDFLKQQGSPSYQTEILDEKEKDEDIEELDDEKYEEAKEFVMERGEASISMIQRRFRIGYNRAARIIERMEKEGIVGPSDGVKPREVLKRK
;
A
#
# COMPACT_ATOMS: atom_id res chain seq x y z
N MET A 1 22.45 12.69 21.05
CA MET A 1 23.18 13.11 22.28
C MET A 1 22.47 14.24 23.01
N GLN A 2 22.24 15.43 22.40
CA GLN A 2 21.56 16.55 23.11
C GLN A 2 20.10 16.31 23.53
N SER A 3 19.32 15.53 22.79
CA SER A 3 17.93 15.21 23.15
C SER A 3 17.81 14.19 24.29
N GLU A 4 18.78 13.31 24.44
CA GLU A 4 18.81 12.32 25.52
C GLU A 4 19.26 12.94 26.84
N LEU A 5 20.25 13.82 26.80
CA LEU A 5 20.67 14.59 27.96
C LEU A 5 19.52 15.46 28.51
N LYS A 6 18.74 16.07 27.63
CA LYS A 6 17.53 16.84 28.05
C LYS A 6 16.51 15.99 28.78
N LYS A 7 16.29 14.73 28.36
CA LYS A 7 15.38 13.79 29.03
C LYS A 7 15.90 13.37 30.39
N GLU A 8 17.18 13.07 30.52
CA GLU A 8 17.80 12.74 31.80
C GLU A 8 17.70 13.91 32.80
N LEU A 9 18.01 15.13 32.34
CA LEU A 9 17.88 16.33 33.18
C LEU A 9 16.43 16.57 33.59
N ALA A 10 15.46 16.39 32.70
CA ALA A 10 14.05 16.48 33.03
C ALA A 10 13.62 15.39 34.03
N GLY A 11 14.12 14.17 33.89
CA GLY A 11 13.88 13.08 34.84
C GLY A 11 14.43 13.39 36.23
N LEU A 12 15.65 13.89 36.33
CA LEU A 12 16.25 14.31 37.59
C LEU A 12 15.51 15.49 38.24
N SER A 13 15.06 16.46 37.43
CA SER A 13 14.21 17.57 37.93
C SER A 13 12.88 17.06 38.52
N LEU A 14 12.21 16.12 37.84
CA LEU A 14 10.99 15.47 38.37
C LEU A 14 11.25 14.68 39.64
N LEU A 15 12.42 14.03 39.77
CA LEU A 15 12.80 13.32 41.00
C LEU A 15 12.97 14.30 42.17
N ALA A 16 13.61 15.44 41.93
CA ALA A 16 13.76 16.50 42.96
C ALA A 16 12.39 17.08 43.39
N ILE A 17 11.49 17.29 42.44
CA ILE A 17 10.09 17.73 42.72
C ILE A 17 9.36 16.65 43.52
N PHE A 18 9.48 15.37 43.14
CA PHE A 18 8.90 14.26 43.91
C PHE A 18 9.38 14.24 45.34
N LEU A 19 10.68 14.33 45.57
CA LEU A 19 11.24 14.31 46.92
C LEU A 19 10.74 15.50 47.77
N PHE A 20 10.70 16.71 47.18
CA PHE A 20 10.16 17.88 47.87
C PHE A 20 8.69 17.69 48.27
N LEU A 21 7.82 17.24 47.36
CA LEU A 21 6.41 16.99 47.59
C LEU A 21 6.20 15.86 48.58
N PHE A 22 7.00 14.80 48.48
CA PHE A 22 6.94 13.66 49.40
C PHE A 22 7.26 14.06 50.84
N PHE A 23 8.34 14.81 51.10
CA PHE A 23 8.67 15.29 52.43
C PHE A 23 7.69 16.35 52.92
N SER A 24 7.11 17.16 52.04
CA SER A 24 6.05 18.10 52.37
C SER A 24 4.78 17.40 52.86
N LEU A 25 4.35 16.33 52.19
CA LEU A 25 3.16 15.57 52.57
C LEU A 25 3.36 14.69 53.83
N ILE A 26 4.53 14.04 53.95
CA ILE A 26 4.79 13.15 55.13
C ILE A 26 4.91 13.91 56.43
N SER A 27 5.39 15.16 56.35
CA SER A 27 5.52 16.05 57.51
C SER A 27 4.33 17.03 57.66
N TYR A 28 3.24 16.81 56.92
CA TYR A 28 2.06 17.66 57.00
C TYR A 28 1.52 17.76 58.42
N HIS A 29 1.24 18.98 58.85
CA HIS A 29 0.61 19.28 60.14
C HIS A 29 -0.52 20.27 59.93
N PRO A 30 -1.77 19.93 60.36
CA PRO A 30 -2.95 20.78 60.13
C PRO A 30 -2.90 22.17 60.77
N LEU A 31 -2.05 22.38 61.77
CA LEU A 31 -1.90 23.65 62.47
C LEU A 31 -0.76 24.51 61.94
N ASP A 32 -0.03 24.07 60.91
CA ASP A 32 0.99 24.87 60.28
C ASP A 32 0.34 26.01 59.49
N PRO A 33 1.07 27.14 59.28
CA PRO A 33 0.58 28.25 58.47
C PRO A 33 0.34 27.75 57.04
N SER A 34 -0.89 27.99 56.52
CA SER A 34 -1.31 27.48 55.22
C SER A 34 -2.46 28.36 54.67
N PHE A 35 -3.09 27.91 53.56
CA PHE A 35 -4.30 28.57 53.04
C PHE A 35 -5.52 28.42 53.97
N SER A 36 -5.55 27.38 54.80
CA SER A 36 -6.67 27.04 55.67
C SER A 36 -6.44 27.44 57.15
N THR A 37 -5.17 27.71 57.55
CA THR A 37 -4.79 27.91 58.94
C THR A 37 -3.79 29.05 59.14
N GLN A 38 -4.03 29.92 60.13
CA GLN A 38 -3.10 31.02 60.54
C GLN A 38 -2.21 30.57 61.73
N GLY A 39 -1.36 29.53 61.50
CA GLY A 39 -0.42 29.05 62.52
C GLY A 39 0.84 29.95 62.61
N SER A 40 1.46 30.02 63.80
CA SER A 40 2.71 30.76 64.02
C SER A 40 3.97 29.89 63.94
N LYS A 41 3.87 28.56 64.12
CA LYS A 41 4.99 27.63 64.05
C LYS A 41 4.86 26.75 62.83
N VAL A 42 5.99 26.44 62.18
CA VAL A 42 6.08 25.57 61.02
C VAL A 42 6.71 24.25 61.46
N HIS A 43 6.00 23.14 61.33
CA HIS A 43 6.51 21.78 61.60
C HIS A 43 6.87 21.01 60.33
N ASN A 44 6.50 21.55 59.14
CA ASN A 44 6.75 20.92 57.86
C ASN A 44 8.26 20.94 57.51
N TYR A 45 8.80 19.74 57.11
CA TYR A 45 10.22 19.61 56.79
C TYR A 45 10.67 20.47 55.62
N CYS A 46 9.77 20.82 54.71
CA CYS A 46 10.03 21.73 53.59
C CYS A 46 9.70 23.20 53.87
N GLY A 47 9.60 23.56 55.16
CA GLY A 47 9.38 24.95 55.61
C GLY A 47 7.98 25.48 55.26
N LYS A 48 7.85 26.83 55.22
CA LYS A 48 6.55 27.47 54.89
C LYS A 48 6.00 27.05 53.52
N LEU A 49 6.84 26.95 52.51
CA LEU A 49 6.41 26.54 51.15
C LEU A 49 5.82 25.12 51.18
N GLY A 50 6.47 24.19 51.92
CA GLY A 50 5.99 22.85 52.11
C GLY A 50 4.66 22.77 52.83
N SER A 51 4.44 23.62 53.86
CA SER A 51 3.15 23.61 54.62
C SER A 51 2.01 24.08 53.70
N TYR A 52 2.18 25.11 52.89
CA TYR A 52 1.17 25.60 51.97
C TYR A 52 0.84 24.57 50.86
N ILE A 53 1.85 23.94 50.26
CA ILE A 53 1.65 22.93 49.22
C ILE A 53 1.04 21.64 49.82
N GLY A 54 1.53 21.20 50.98
CA GLY A 54 1.01 20.03 51.68
C GLY A 54 -0.45 20.21 52.09
N ASP A 55 -0.82 21.38 52.60
CA ASP A 55 -2.20 21.70 52.98
C ASP A 55 -3.10 21.74 51.71
N ALA A 56 -2.70 22.44 50.65
CA ALA A 56 -3.47 22.45 49.42
C ALA A 56 -3.68 21.02 48.87
N ALA A 57 -2.65 20.19 48.82
CA ALA A 57 -2.74 18.85 48.32
C ALA A 57 -3.70 18.00 49.17
N ILE A 58 -3.61 18.07 50.52
CA ILE A 58 -4.49 17.32 51.43
C ILE A 58 -5.93 17.82 51.36
N GLN A 59 -6.19 19.13 51.29
CA GLN A 59 -7.53 19.68 51.17
C GLN A 59 -8.20 19.30 49.86
N PHE A 60 -7.47 19.33 48.72
CA PHE A 60 -8.05 18.99 47.42
C PHE A 60 -8.17 17.49 47.18
N THR A 61 -7.16 16.69 47.52
CA THR A 61 -7.07 15.28 47.14
C THR A 61 -6.95 14.30 48.33
N GLY A 62 -6.84 14.80 49.57
CA GLY A 62 -6.75 13.95 50.78
C GLY A 62 -5.59 12.99 50.73
N LEU A 63 -5.81 11.75 51.16
CA LEU A 63 -4.83 10.65 51.08
C LEU A 63 -4.46 10.28 49.62
N SER A 64 -5.34 10.61 48.65
CA SER A 64 -5.04 10.38 47.23
C SER A 64 -3.90 11.24 46.70
N SER A 65 -3.43 12.26 47.44
CA SER A 65 -2.23 13.02 47.17
C SER A 65 -1.00 12.12 46.98
N TYR A 66 -0.88 11.06 47.77
CA TYR A 66 0.22 10.10 47.66
C TYR A 66 0.23 9.34 46.35
N ILE A 67 -0.95 9.13 45.72
CA ILE A 67 -1.07 8.50 44.41
C ILE A 67 -0.55 9.48 43.33
N LEU A 68 -0.91 10.77 43.42
CA LEU A 68 -0.46 11.80 42.49
C LEU A 68 1.06 11.97 42.49
N ILE A 69 1.68 12.02 43.68
CA ILE A 69 3.13 12.13 43.75
C ILE A 69 3.84 10.89 43.26
N SER A 70 3.25 9.67 43.39
CA SER A 70 3.78 8.43 42.83
C SER A 70 3.81 8.46 41.32
N TYR A 71 2.89 9.20 40.63
CA TYR A 71 2.94 9.39 39.20
C TYR A 71 4.15 10.23 38.78
N ILE A 72 4.51 11.25 39.56
CA ILE A 72 5.73 12.06 39.30
C ILE A 72 6.99 11.19 39.37
N LEU A 73 7.08 10.30 40.38
CA LEU A 73 8.17 9.33 40.48
C LEU A 73 8.19 8.37 39.28
N PHE A 74 7.01 7.89 38.87
CA PHE A 74 6.86 6.98 37.73
C PHE A 74 7.34 7.64 36.42
N PHE A 75 6.93 8.89 36.15
CA PHE A 75 7.41 9.64 34.98
C PHE A 75 8.91 9.93 35.04
N SER A 76 9.43 10.28 36.24
CA SER A 76 10.87 10.45 36.46
C SER A 76 11.63 9.19 36.10
N ALA A 77 11.20 8.03 36.59
CA ALA A 77 11.83 6.74 36.33
C ALA A 77 11.82 6.37 34.83
N ILE A 78 10.72 6.65 34.13
CA ILE A 78 10.61 6.43 32.68
C ILE A 78 11.59 7.30 31.92
N LEU A 79 11.68 8.59 32.25
CA LEU A 79 12.59 9.52 31.56
C LEU A 79 14.08 9.16 31.79
N ILE A 80 14.42 8.75 33.01
CA ILE A 80 15.79 8.31 33.36
C ILE A 80 16.12 6.96 32.66
N SER A 81 15.18 6.01 32.65
CA SER A 81 15.39 4.67 32.08
C SER A 81 15.31 4.61 30.55
N LYS A 82 15.10 5.75 29.87
CA LYS A 82 15.05 5.89 28.38
C LYS A 82 14.01 4.98 27.71
N ARG A 83 13.01 4.52 28.44
CA ARG A 83 11.93 3.69 27.86
C ARG A 83 11.09 4.51 26.89
N LYS A 84 10.84 3.97 25.70
CA LYS A 84 9.92 4.58 24.74
C LYS A 84 8.48 4.31 25.21
N ILE A 85 7.68 5.36 25.31
CA ILE A 85 6.24 5.28 25.55
C ILE A 85 5.56 5.30 24.18
N GLU A 86 4.76 4.29 23.86
CA GLU A 86 4.04 4.17 22.59
C GLU A 86 2.99 5.27 22.41
N SER A 87 2.29 5.64 23.48
CA SER A 87 1.33 6.74 23.48
C SER A 87 1.26 7.41 24.84
N TYR A 88 1.67 8.66 24.92
CA TYR A 88 1.52 9.48 26.12
C TYR A 88 0.05 9.73 26.48
N PHE A 89 -0.82 9.84 25.48
CA PHE A 89 -2.25 10.07 25.67
C PHE A 89 -2.92 8.90 26.40
N THR A 90 -2.68 7.66 25.96
CA THR A 90 -3.25 6.46 26.62
C THR A 90 -2.71 6.26 28.02
N LEU A 91 -1.43 6.53 28.26
CA LEU A 91 -0.83 6.44 29.58
C LEU A 91 -1.42 7.49 30.55
N CYS A 92 -1.48 8.76 30.13
CA CYS A 92 -2.04 9.83 30.98
C CYS A 92 -3.53 9.62 31.26
N SER A 93 -4.32 9.18 30.27
CA SER A 93 -5.74 8.88 30.48
C SER A 93 -5.93 7.70 31.42
N GLY A 94 -5.11 6.64 31.31
CA GLY A 94 -5.10 5.52 32.22
C GLY A 94 -4.78 5.94 33.68
N LEU A 95 -3.74 6.76 33.88
CA LEU A 95 -3.36 7.27 35.19
C LEU A 95 -4.44 8.19 35.79
N LEU A 96 -5.11 9.01 34.99
CA LEU A 96 -6.22 9.86 35.43
C LEU A 96 -7.41 9.03 35.88
N LEU A 97 -7.81 8.01 35.14
CA LEU A 97 -8.88 7.08 35.51
C LEU A 97 -8.51 6.27 36.74
N LEU A 98 -7.27 5.87 36.92
CA LEU A 98 -6.79 5.18 38.12
C LEU A 98 -6.91 6.10 39.35
N PHE A 99 -6.47 7.35 39.23
CA PHE A 99 -6.57 8.34 40.30
C PHE A 99 -8.02 8.59 40.70
N THR A 100 -8.91 8.90 39.76
CA THR A 100 -10.34 9.17 40.06
C THR A 100 -11.03 7.98 40.68
N SER A 101 -10.77 6.77 40.18
CA SER A 101 -11.34 5.53 40.74
C SER A 101 -10.86 5.30 42.18
N LEU A 102 -9.55 5.38 42.46
CA LEU A 102 -8.99 5.16 43.80
C LEU A 102 -9.40 6.27 44.78
N ALA A 103 -9.43 7.53 44.34
CA ALA A 103 -9.85 8.65 45.17
C ALA A 103 -11.31 8.47 45.64
N THR A 104 -12.22 8.14 44.72
CA THR A 104 -13.63 7.90 45.06
C THR A 104 -13.77 6.67 45.94
N PHE A 105 -13.03 5.60 45.68
CA PHE A 105 -13.05 4.38 46.49
C PHE A 105 -12.56 4.64 47.91
N LEU A 106 -11.48 5.40 48.09
CA LEU A 106 -10.98 5.78 49.44
C LEU A 106 -12.01 6.62 50.18
N GLN A 107 -12.73 7.52 49.51
CA GLN A 107 -13.77 8.34 50.14
C GLN A 107 -14.97 7.49 50.57
N LEU A 108 -15.42 6.54 49.75
CA LEU A 108 -16.52 5.62 50.08
C LEU A 108 -16.24 4.74 51.30
N ILE A 109 -14.99 4.29 51.46
CA ILE A 109 -14.60 3.40 52.58
C ILE A 109 -14.38 4.18 53.87
N PHE A 110 -13.53 5.20 53.79
CA PHE A 110 -13.02 5.85 55.03
C PHE A 110 -13.76 7.13 55.41
N LYS A 111 -14.58 7.72 54.52
CA LYS A 111 -15.27 9.01 54.64
C LYS A 111 -14.40 10.15 55.20
N ASN A 112 -13.94 10.01 56.45
CA ASN A 112 -13.04 10.96 57.12
C ASN A 112 -11.87 10.23 57.78
N VAL A 113 -10.69 10.84 57.69
CA VAL A 113 -9.46 10.37 58.34
C VAL A 113 -8.99 11.41 59.33
N THR A 114 -8.56 10.98 60.51
CA THR A 114 -8.04 11.88 61.55
C THR A 114 -6.52 11.99 61.40
N ILE A 115 -6.02 13.15 61.01
CA ILE A 115 -4.59 13.45 60.90
C ILE A 115 -4.24 14.41 62.03
N LYS A 116 -3.39 13.96 62.96
CA LYS A 116 -2.94 14.75 64.13
C LYS A 116 -4.06 15.48 64.88
N GLY A 117 -5.21 14.80 65.07
CA GLY A 117 -6.35 15.31 65.79
C GLY A 117 -7.41 16.08 65.01
N VAL A 118 -7.14 16.38 63.73
CA VAL A 118 -8.09 17.07 62.85
C VAL A 118 -8.73 16.06 61.89
N LYS A 119 -10.07 16.09 61.77
CA LYS A 119 -10.82 15.27 60.80
C LYS A 119 -10.84 15.92 59.44
N ILE A 120 -10.35 15.19 58.45
CA ILE A 120 -10.28 15.63 57.06
C ILE A 120 -10.96 14.59 56.17
N PRO A 121 -11.66 14.96 55.08
CA PRO A 121 -12.20 13.99 54.15
C PRO A 121 -11.08 13.09 53.56
N ALA A 122 -11.35 11.75 53.51
CA ALA A 122 -10.31 10.79 53.16
C ALA A 122 -9.66 11.04 51.79
N SER A 123 -10.42 11.56 50.81
CA SER A 123 -9.94 11.90 49.50
C SER A 123 -10.13 13.40 49.12
N GLY A 124 -10.18 14.26 50.15
CA GLY A 124 -10.31 15.70 49.99
C GLY A 124 -11.58 16.12 49.21
N LEU A 125 -11.57 17.36 48.72
CA LEU A 125 -12.70 17.92 47.97
C LEU A 125 -13.06 17.11 46.70
N ILE A 126 -12.06 16.65 45.96
CA ILE A 126 -12.28 15.92 44.69
C ILE A 126 -12.99 14.58 44.99
N GLY A 127 -12.55 13.84 46.00
CA GLY A 127 -13.17 12.58 46.35
C GLY A 127 -14.61 12.74 46.83
N VAL A 128 -14.90 13.77 47.59
CA VAL A 128 -16.27 14.07 48.07
C VAL A 128 -17.21 14.41 46.90
N ILE A 129 -16.78 15.22 45.98
CA ILE A 129 -17.60 15.60 44.80
C ILE A 129 -17.86 14.37 43.92
N LEU A 130 -16.86 13.54 43.67
CA LEU A 130 -17.00 12.36 42.83
C LEU A 130 -17.89 11.31 43.52
N GLU A 131 -17.73 11.09 44.83
CA GLU A 131 -18.58 10.18 45.62
C GLU A 131 -20.04 10.64 45.54
N ALA A 132 -20.32 11.90 45.86
CA ALA A 132 -21.68 12.44 45.87
C ALA A 132 -22.35 12.34 44.48
N SER A 133 -21.60 12.65 43.42
CA SER A 133 -22.10 12.57 42.03
C SER A 133 -22.46 11.14 41.63
N LEU A 134 -21.56 10.18 41.91
CA LEU A 134 -21.78 8.79 41.55
C LEU A 134 -22.88 8.14 42.39
N LEU A 135 -22.93 8.41 43.68
CA LEU A 135 -23.99 7.87 44.55
C LEU A 135 -25.38 8.39 44.17
N ASN A 136 -25.49 9.66 43.77
CA ASN A 136 -26.75 10.23 43.31
C ASN A 136 -27.24 9.60 41.99
N LEU A 137 -26.32 9.29 41.06
CA LEU A 137 -26.66 8.75 39.76
C LEU A 137 -26.90 7.22 39.80
N PHE A 138 -26.09 6.47 40.51
CA PHE A 138 -26.01 5.01 40.40
C PHE A 138 -26.29 4.25 41.72
N GLY A 139 -26.48 4.96 42.83
CA GLY A 139 -26.62 4.32 44.16
C GLY A 139 -25.34 3.59 44.60
N TYR A 140 -25.35 2.97 45.78
CA TYR A 140 -24.14 2.30 46.30
C TYR A 140 -23.68 1.13 45.44
N PHE A 141 -24.55 0.22 45.04
CA PHE A 141 -24.18 -0.97 44.28
C PHE A 141 -23.65 -0.59 42.88
N GLY A 142 -24.35 0.33 42.19
CA GLY A 142 -23.93 0.80 40.84
C GLY A 142 -22.59 1.54 40.89
N THR A 143 -22.36 2.34 41.94
CA THR A 143 -21.09 3.05 42.13
C THR A 143 -19.91 2.09 42.32
N TYR A 144 -20.02 1.07 43.16
CA TYR A 144 -18.97 0.07 43.33
C TYR A 144 -18.70 -0.71 42.03
N LEU A 145 -19.74 -1.07 41.29
CA LEU A 145 -19.62 -1.77 40.01
C LEU A 145 -18.88 -0.93 38.98
N ILE A 146 -19.27 0.34 38.84
CA ILE A 146 -18.63 1.26 37.90
C ILE A 146 -17.16 1.50 38.28
N LEU A 147 -16.85 1.75 39.55
CA LEU A 147 -15.49 1.95 40.01
C LEU A 147 -14.61 0.71 39.78
N PHE A 148 -15.15 -0.48 39.94
CA PHE A 148 -14.45 -1.73 39.63
C PHE A 148 -14.07 -1.83 38.14
N PHE A 149 -15.00 -1.52 37.24
CA PHE A 149 -14.71 -1.54 35.80
C PHE A 149 -13.78 -0.42 35.38
N ILE A 150 -13.91 0.80 35.93
CA ILE A 150 -12.98 1.89 35.68
C ILE A 150 -11.57 1.53 36.15
N LEU A 151 -11.42 0.88 37.28
CA LEU A 151 -10.14 0.43 37.81
C LEU A 151 -9.49 -0.61 36.90
N ILE A 152 -10.23 -1.61 36.42
CA ILE A 152 -9.73 -2.62 35.49
C ILE A 152 -9.33 -1.95 34.17
N PHE A 153 -10.17 -1.06 33.64
CA PHE A 153 -9.92 -0.37 32.38
C PHE A 153 -8.70 0.55 32.49
N SER A 154 -8.51 1.24 33.62
CA SER A 154 -7.34 2.08 33.83
C SER A 154 -6.03 1.27 33.86
N ILE A 155 -6.03 0.11 34.53
CA ILE A 155 -4.89 -0.82 34.58
C ILE A 155 -4.59 -1.32 33.16
N PHE A 156 -5.62 -1.66 32.37
CA PHE A 156 -5.45 -2.08 30.98
C PHE A 156 -4.79 -0.99 30.10
N LEU A 157 -5.21 0.27 30.27
CA LEU A 157 -4.60 1.40 29.55
C LEU A 157 -3.13 1.65 29.92
N ILE A 158 -2.77 1.42 31.20
CA ILE A 158 -1.40 1.65 31.69
C ILE A 158 -0.45 0.52 31.29
N VAL A 159 -0.90 -0.74 31.39
CA VAL A 159 0.01 -1.91 31.30
C VAL A 159 0.08 -2.49 29.86
N HIS A 160 -0.85 -2.15 28.96
CA HIS A 160 -0.93 -2.68 27.57
C HIS A 160 -0.85 -4.21 27.46
N VAL A 161 -1.14 -4.96 28.55
CA VAL A 161 -1.09 -6.43 28.58
C VAL A 161 -2.52 -6.99 28.56
N PRO A 162 -2.89 -7.87 27.63
CA PRO A 162 -4.21 -8.48 27.63
C PRO A 162 -4.43 -9.32 28.90
N LEU A 163 -5.54 -9.06 29.61
CA LEU A 163 -5.95 -9.71 30.86
C LEU A 163 -5.93 -11.25 30.81
N ILE A 164 -6.06 -11.84 29.63
CA ILE A 164 -6.03 -13.28 29.37
C ILE A 164 -4.65 -13.90 29.67
N ALA A 165 -3.57 -13.12 29.58
CA ALA A 165 -2.21 -13.60 29.85
C ALA A 165 -1.92 -13.82 31.35
N ILE A 166 -2.68 -13.17 32.24
CA ILE A 166 -2.46 -13.25 33.68
C ILE A 166 -3.20 -14.45 34.31
N LEU A 167 -4.35 -14.83 33.77
CA LEU A 167 -5.17 -15.95 34.28
C LEU A 167 -4.64 -17.34 33.85
N GLY A 168 -3.76 -17.42 32.82
CA GLY A 168 -3.25 -18.70 32.29
C GLY A 168 -2.02 -19.31 33.00
N LYS A 169 -1.45 -18.69 34.01
CA LYS A 169 -0.15 -19.09 34.63
C LYS A 169 -0.19 -20.16 35.73
N LYS A 170 -1.26 -20.93 35.87
CA LYS A 170 -1.25 -22.06 36.80
C LYS A 170 -1.62 -23.37 36.12
N LEU A 171 -0.67 -24.00 35.45
CA LEU A 171 -0.58 -25.45 35.24
C LEU A 171 0.80 -25.80 34.65
N LYS A 172 1.77 -26.03 35.55
CA LYS A 172 3.07 -26.60 35.16
C LYS A 172 2.91 -28.10 34.93
N LYS A 173 3.19 -28.60 33.73
CA LYS A 173 3.50 -29.99 33.46
C LYS A 173 5.01 -30.17 33.31
N ARG A 174 5.50 -31.34 33.79
CA ARG A 174 6.92 -31.78 33.82
C ARG A 174 7.56 -31.85 32.44
N PRO A 175 8.90 -31.68 32.32
CA PRO A 175 9.58 -31.75 31.05
C PRO A 175 9.69 -33.21 30.56
N GLU A 176 9.23 -33.42 29.33
CA GLU A 176 9.38 -34.64 28.55
C GLU A 176 10.74 -34.59 27.78
N LYS A 177 11.47 -35.71 27.79
CA LYS A 177 12.78 -35.84 27.13
C LYS A 177 12.69 -35.60 25.63
N GLU A 178 13.50 -34.68 25.13
CA GLU A 178 13.66 -34.41 23.69
C GLU A 178 14.15 -35.64 22.94
N ARG A 179 13.30 -36.22 22.09
CA ARG A 179 13.70 -37.10 20.98
C ARG A 179 14.17 -36.20 19.81
N LYS A 180 15.40 -36.38 19.35
CA LYS A 180 15.88 -35.79 18.10
C LYS A 180 14.98 -36.28 16.96
N ARG A 181 14.09 -35.42 16.46
CA ARG A 181 13.35 -35.63 15.21
C ARG A 181 14.09 -34.91 14.08
N GLU A 182 14.33 -35.61 12.99
CA GLU A 182 14.75 -34.99 11.74
C GLU A 182 13.54 -34.34 11.09
N ILE A 183 13.61 -33.02 10.87
CA ILE A 183 12.61 -32.25 10.13
C ILE A 183 12.82 -32.56 8.64
N ARG A 184 11.76 -32.92 7.94
CA ARG A 184 11.81 -33.20 6.51
C ARG A 184 12.04 -31.88 5.75
N VAL A 185 13.28 -31.65 5.31
CA VAL A 185 13.63 -30.58 4.37
C VAL A 185 13.34 -31.13 2.97
N VAL A 186 12.31 -30.61 2.33
CA VAL A 186 12.01 -30.96 0.93
C VAL A 186 12.75 -29.95 0.06
N GLU A 187 13.98 -30.33 -0.31
CA GLU A 187 14.59 -29.72 -1.48
C GLU A 187 13.80 -30.27 -2.69
N LYS A 188 12.85 -29.50 -3.23
CA LYS A 188 12.55 -29.66 -4.63
C LYS A 188 13.85 -29.30 -5.34
N GLU A 189 14.49 -30.29 -5.95
CA GLU A 189 15.60 -30.05 -6.84
C GLU A 189 15.20 -28.88 -7.74
N MET A 190 15.86 -27.74 -7.55
CA MET A 190 15.79 -26.70 -8.57
C MET A 190 16.21 -27.42 -9.83
N PRO A 191 15.43 -27.37 -10.90
CA PRO A 191 15.83 -28.03 -12.13
C PRO A 191 17.23 -27.50 -12.45
N GLU A 192 18.24 -28.33 -12.19
CA GLU A 192 19.58 -28.04 -12.68
C GLU A 192 19.39 -27.74 -14.15
N PRO A 193 19.88 -26.59 -14.64
CA PRO A 193 20.03 -26.45 -16.06
C PRO A 193 20.97 -27.60 -16.45
N LYS A 194 20.39 -28.67 -17.03
CA LYS A 194 21.19 -29.77 -17.58
C LYS A 194 22.24 -29.12 -18.43
N MET A 195 23.47 -29.10 -17.94
CA MET A 195 24.61 -28.84 -18.78
C MET A 195 24.60 -29.92 -19.85
N VAL A 196 23.96 -29.58 -20.94
CA VAL A 196 24.23 -30.28 -22.20
C VAL A 196 25.69 -29.96 -22.48
N ALA A 197 26.56 -30.98 -22.37
CA ALA A 197 27.95 -30.89 -22.72
C ALA A 197 28.12 -29.99 -23.94
N GLU A 198 29.12 -29.13 -23.91
CA GLU A 198 29.55 -28.27 -25.01
C GLU A 198 29.83 -29.10 -26.27
N LYS A 199 28.81 -29.47 -26.98
CA LYS A 199 28.81 -29.44 -28.41
C LYS A 199 28.37 -28.03 -28.75
N LYS A 200 29.23 -27.27 -29.46
CA LYS A 200 28.84 -26.13 -30.28
C LYS A 200 27.64 -26.58 -31.12
N ARG A 201 26.46 -26.62 -30.53
CA ARG A 201 25.21 -26.49 -31.25
C ARG A 201 25.22 -25.00 -31.59
N GLU A 202 25.51 -24.69 -32.85
CA GLU A 202 24.84 -23.60 -33.49
C GLU A 202 23.38 -23.75 -33.05
N TYR A 203 22.94 -22.92 -32.12
CA TYR A 203 21.53 -22.72 -31.86
C TYR A 203 21.03 -22.04 -33.15
N ARG A 204 20.80 -22.83 -34.19
CA ARG A 204 19.76 -22.55 -35.14
C ARG A 204 18.54 -22.46 -34.26
N GLN A 205 18.14 -21.23 -33.92
CA GLN A 205 16.81 -20.92 -33.53
C GLN A 205 15.95 -21.61 -34.58
N GLU A 206 15.29 -22.75 -34.20
CA GLU A 206 14.29 -23.35 -35.09
C GLU A 206 13.30 -22.24 -35.32
N GLN A 207 13.34 -21.65 -36.49
CA GLN A 207 12.38 -20.66 -36.94
C GLN A 207 11.05 -21.39 -36.84
N PHE A 208 10.21 -20.94 -35.90
CA PHE A 208 8.83 -21.41 -35.83
C PHE A 208 8.26 -21.31 -37.24
N ASP A 209 7.62 -22.35 -37.75
CA ASP A 209 7.20 -22.47 -39.15
C ASP A 209 6.29 -21.36 -39.65
N PHE A 210 5.70 -20.55 -38.78
CA PHE A 210 4.92 -19.36 -39.14
C PHE A 210 5.72 -18.04 -39.21
N VAL A 211 7.05 -18.05 -39.00
CA VAL A 211 7.95 -16.89 -39.12
C VAL A 211 8.61 -16.83 -40.49
N LYS A 212 8.31 -17.76 -41.38
CA LYS A 212 9.01 -17.92 -42.69
C LYS A 212 8.85 -16.78 -43.68
N ASP A 213 7.93 -15.81 -43.49
CA ASP A 213 7.62 -14.78 -44.47
C ASP A 213 7.75 -13.33 -43.97
N ILE A 214 8.36 -13.09 -42.81
CA ILE A 214 8.56 -11.73 -42.33
C ILE A 214 10.00 -11.33 -42.61
N GLY A 215 10.19 -10.35 -43.49
CA GLY A 215 11.46 -9.77 -43.92
C GLY A 215 12.61 -9.71 -42.89
N PRO A 216 13.72 -9.01 -43.08
CA PRO A 216 15.00 -9.22 -42.40
C PRO A 216 15.02 -8.85 -40.89
N TYR A 217 13.85 -8.70 -40.25
CA TYR A 217 13.78 -8.30 -38.83
C TYR A 217 14.13 -9.49 -37.90
N LYS A 218 15.15 -9.30 -37.03
CA LYS A 218 15.61 -10.31 -36.07
C LYS A 218 15.18 -9.96 -34.69
N LEU A 219 14.69 -10.93 -33.94
CA LEU A 219 14.41 -10.77 -32.49
C LEU A 219 15.71 -10.57 -31.71
N PRO A 220 15.70 -9.85 -30.58
CA PRO A 220 16.86 -9.69 -29.72
C PRO A 220 17.43 -11.03 -29.28
N HIS A 221 18.74 -11.15 -29.25
CA HIS A 221 19.45 -12.34 -28.80
C HIS A 221 19.61 -12.31 -27.28
N VAL A 222 19.55 -13.46 -26.63
CA VAL A 222 19.70 -13.56 -25.16
C VAL A 222 21.06 -13.05 -24.67
N ASP A 223 22.09 -13.07 -25.52
CA ASP A 223 23.43 -12.54 -25.22
C ASP A 223 23.49 -11.03 -25.02
N LEU A 224 22.40 -10.31 -25.31
CA LEU A 224 22.23 -8.89 -24.94
C LEU A 224 21.99 -8.71 -23.44
N LEU A 225 21.60 -9.78 -22.75
CA LEU A 225 21.44 -9.85 -21.30
C LEU A 225 22.73 -10.37 -20.66
N ASP A 226 23.06 -9.86 -19.48
CA ASP A 226 24.26 -10.24 -18.78
C ASP A 226 24.22 -11.72 -18.34
N PRO A 227 25.38 -12.42 -18.35
CA PRO A 227 25.43 -13.80 -17.91
C PRO A 227 25.11 -13.92 -16.42
N VAL A 228 24.33 -14.94 -16.08
CA VAL A 228 23.96 -15.18 -14.68
C VAL A 228 25.18 -15.72 -13.91
N GLU A 229 25.64 -14.98 -12.94
CA GLU A 229 26.65 -15.49 -11.98
C GLU A 229 26.00 -16.59 -11.11
N LYS A 230 26.39 -17.84 -11.34
CA LYS A 230 25.98 -18.93 -10.45
C LYS A 230 26.68 -18.76 -9.11
N ARG A 231 26.04 -18.12 -8.17
CA ARG A 231 26.46 -18.18 -6.78
C ARG A 231 25.82 -19.43 -6.17
N ASP A 232 26.62 -20.49 -5.97
CA ASP A 232 26.23 -21.66 -5.19
C ASP A 232 26.03 -21.22 -3.73
N ILE A 233 24.89 -20.63 -3.44
CA ILE A 233 24.48 -20.36 -2.06
C ILE A 233 24.05 -21.71 -1.50
N LYS A 234 24.98 -22.42 -0.86
CA LYS A 234 24.66 -23.61 -0.09
C LYS A 234 23.61 -23.23 0.95
N ILE A 235 22.43 -23.77 0.78
CA ILE A 235 21.36 -23.62 1.76
C ILE A 235 21.86 -24.29 3.05
N ASP A 236 22.10 -23.45 4.07
CA ASP A 236 22.57 -23.95 5.35
C ASP A 236 21.43 -24.68 6.08
N ARG A 237 21.46 -26.02 5.97
CA ARG A 237 20.49 -26.91 6.64
C ARG A 237 20.46 -26.71 8.16
N GLU A 238 21.58 -26.32 8.78
CA GLU A 238 21.63 -26.06 10.21
C GLU A 238 20.82 -24.81 10.57
N THR A 239 20.98 -23.74 9.79
CA THR A 239 20.20 -22.50 9.97
C THR A 239 18.69 -22.75 9.73
N ILE A 240 18.32 -23.52 8.73
CA ILE A 240 16.90 -23.90 8.49
C ILE A 240 16.32 -24.63 9.69
N ASN A 241 17.03 -25.66 10.21
CA ASN A 241 16.58 -26.43 11.35
C ASN A 241 16.55 -25.58 12.65
N LEU A 242 17.49 -24.68 12.82
CA LEU A 242 17.52 -23.75 13.95
C LEU A 242 16.29 -22.82 13.92
N ASN A 243 16.01 -22.22 12.79
CA ASN A 243 14.86 -21.33 12.60
C ASN A 243 13.54 -22.10 12.85
N ALA A 244 13.41 -23.34 12.36
CA ALA A 244 12.23 -24.16 12.61
C ALA A 244 12.01 -24.39 14.14
N ARG A 245 13.08 -24.71 14.87
CA ARG A 245 13.01 -24.89 16.33
C ARG A 245 12.69 -23.61 17.07
N ILE A 246 13.26 -22.48 16.66
CA ILE A 246 12.95 -21.16 17.23
C ILE A 246 11.47 -20.84 16.98
N LEU A 247 10.98 -21.08 15.77
CA LEU A 247 9.59 -20.86 15.38
C LEU A 247 8.63 -21.67 16.26
N GLU A 248 8.86 -23.00 16.38
CA GLU A 248 8.04 -23.89 17.21
C GLU A 248 8.05 -23.44 18.69
N LYS A 249 9.25 -23.13 19.22
CA LYS A 249 9.38 -22.66 20.60
C LYS A 249 8.63 -21.36 20.82
N LYS A 250 8.76 -20.39 19.91
CA LYS A 250 8.09 -19.09 20.03
C LYS A 250 6.57 -19.19 19.91
N LEU A 251 6.07 -19.99 18.96
CA LEU A 251 4.65 -20.25 18.87
C LEU A 251 4.11 -20.90 20.15
N LYS A 252 4.87 -21.84 20.72
CA LYS A 252 4.52 -22.45 22.00
C LYS A 252 4.53 -21.46 23.18
N ASP A 253 5.49 -20.53 23.22
CA ASP A 253 5.54 -19.45 24.20
C ASP A 253 4.29 -18.56 24.15
N TYR A 254 3.70 -18.37 22.96
CA TYR A 254 2.42 -17.67 22.73
C TYR A 254 1.19 -18.58 22.92
N GLY A 255 1.37 -19.83 23.41
CA GLY A 255 0.29 -20.78 23.67
C GLY A 255 -0.29 -21.37 22.38
N ILE A 256 0.48 -21.46 21.33
CA ILE A 256 0.15 -22.14 20.08
C ILE A 256 0.99 -23.42 20.03
N GLU A 257 0.34 -24.56 20.22
CA GLU A 257 0.96 -25.87 20.08
C GLU A 257 0.86 -26.35 18.62
N GLY A 258 1.90 -26.99 18.13
CA GLY A 258 2.01 -27.49 16.76
C GLY A 258 3.45 -27.82 16.41
N GLU A 259 3.68 -28.28 15.20
CA GLU A 259 5.01 -28.65 14.71
C GLU A 259 5.23 -28.24 13.25
N VAL A 260 6.48 -27.95 12.88
CA VAL A 260 6.89 -27.74 11.50
C VAL A 260 7.01 -29.09 10.81
N LYS A 261 6.15 -29.33 9.80
CA LYS A 261 6.12 -30.59 9.06
C LYS A 261 7.10 -30.61 7.90
N GLU A 262 7.16 -29.50 7.18
CA GLU A 262 7.93 -29.39 5.95
C GLU A 262 8.57 -28.00 5.86
N VAL A 263 9.78 -27.93 5.33
CA VAL A 263 10.47 -26.67 5.04
C VAL A 263 10.89 -26.68 3.58
N SER A 264 10.47 -25.65 2.85
CA SER A 264 10.78 -25.47 1.44
C SER A 264 11.64 -24.20 1.27
N PRO A 265 12.94 -24.33 1.11
CA PRO A 265 13.84 -23.21 0.84
C PRO A 265 13.65 -22.72 -0.60
N GLY A 266 13.57 -21.38 -0.75
CA GLY A 266 13.48 -20.69 -2.03
C GLY A 266 14.60 -19.68 -2.22
N PRO A 267 14.64 -18.95 -3.36
CA PRO A 267 15.74 -18.03 -3.67
C PRO A 267 15.77 -16.79 -2.76
N VAL A 268 14.62 -16.31 -2.29
CA VAL A 268 14.50 -15.06 -1.51
C VAL A 268 13.94 -15.31 -0.13
N ILE A 269 13.01 -16.26 -0.01
CA ILE A 269 12.37 -16.67 1.25
C ILE A 269 12.43 -18.18 1.42
N THR A 270 12.35 -18.63 2.69
CA THR A 270 12.12 -20.03 3.05
C THR A 270 10.71 -20.18 3.60
N LEU A 271 9.94 -21.12 3.07
CA LEU A 271 8.59 -21.45 3.54
C LEU A 271 8.65 -22.56 4.60
N TYR A 272 8.11 -22.28 5.78
CA TYR A 272 7.93 -23.23 6.87
C TYR A 272 6.44 -23.62 6.95
N GLU A 273 6.12 -24.89 6.75
CA GLU A 273 4.77 -25.41 6.87
C GLU A 273 4.51 -25.89 8.30
N PHE A 274 3.76 -25.11 9.05
CA PHE A 274 3.44 -25.36 10.44
C PHE A 274 2.05 -26.00 10.57
N GLU A 275 1.96 -27.18 11.19
CA GLU A 275 0.70 -27.84 11.52
C GLU A 275 0.31 -27.48 12.95
N PRO A 276 -0.73 -26.65 13.16
CA PRO A 276 -1.21 -26.32 14.50
C PRO A 276 -1.96 -27.49 15.11
N ALA A 277 -1.89 -27.61 16.44
CA ALA A 277 -2.68 -28.60 17.17
C ALA A 277 -4.20 -28.36 17.00
N PRO A 278 -5.03 -29.40 17.08
CA PRO A 278 -6.48 -29.27 16.97
C PRO A 278 -7.07 -28.22 17.94
N GLY A 279 -7.98 -27.41 17.43
CA GLY A 279 -8.64 -26.34 18.22
C GLY A 279 -7.96 -24.98 18.20
N ILE A 280 -6.81 -24.82 17.55
CA ILE A 280 -6.14 -23.54 17.41
C ILE A 280 -6.73 -22.76 16.22
N LYS A 281 -7.22 -21.55 16.49
CA LYS A 281 -7.73 -20.63 15.45
C LYS A 281 -6.57 -20.09 14.61
N ILE A 282 -6.68 -20.20 13.29
CA ILE A 282 -5.68 -19.72 12.30
C ILE A 282 -5.40 -18.21 12.48
N SER A 283 -6.43 -17.40 12.74
CA SER A 283 -6.29 -15.96 12.95
C SER A 283 -5.35 -15.61 14.12
N ARG A 284 -5.25 -16.49 15.13
CA ARG A 284 -4.34 -16.29 16.26
C ARG A 284 -2.89 -16.42 15.85
N ILE A 285 -2.60 -17.33 14.91
CA ILE A 285 -1.25 -17.49 14.32
C ILE A 285 -0.94 -16.30 13.41
N ALA A 286 -1.87 -15.92 12.55
CA ALA A 286 -1.68 -14.82 11.61
C ALA A 286 -1.35 -13.48 12.28
N ASN A 287 -1.89 -13.23 13.48
CA ASN A 287 -1.63 -12.00 14.23
C ASN A 287 -0.26 -11.96 14.92
N LEU A 288 0.50 -13.05 14.90
CA LEU A 288 1.84 -13.12 15.50
C LEU A 288 2.97 -12.84 14.51
N ALA A 289 2.69 -12.39 13.29
CA ALA A 289 3.69 -12.16 12.27
C ALA A 289 4.82 -11.22 12.73
N ASP A 290 4.44 -10.10 13.37
CA ASP A 290 5.40 -9.10 13.86
C ASP A 290 6.21 -9.63 15.06
N ASP A 291 5.58 -10.37 15.98
CA ASP A 291 6.25 -11.00 17.12
C ASP A 291 7.26 -12.07 16.67
N LEU A 292 6.89 -12.86 15.66
CA LEU A 292 7.77 -13.86 15.07
C LEU A 292 8.92 -13.22 14.29
N ALA A 293 8.67 -12.11 13.58
CA ALA A 293 9.71 -11.36 12.89
C ALA A 293 10.77 -10.84 13.87
N MET A 294 10.32 -10.27 15.00
CA MET A 294 11.22 -9.85 16.06
C MET A 294 12.02 -11.02 16.65
N ALA A 295 11.38 -12.17 16.89
CA ALA A 295 12.01 -13.33 17.52
C ALA A 295 13.06 -14.00 16.61
N LEU A 296 12.87 -13.95 15.30
CA LEU A 296 13.76 -14.51 14.28
C LEU A 296 14.72 -13.47 13.69
N SER A 297 14.69 -12.23 14.21
CA SER A 297 15.48 -11.09 13.69
C SER A 297 15.27 -10.87 12.18
N ALA A 298 14.07 -11.19 11.68
CA ALA A 298 13.69 -11.01 10.29
C ALA A 298 13.09 -9.62 10.05
N VAL A 299 13.29 -9.06 8.85
CA VAL A 299 12.75 -7.75 8.47
C VAL A 299 11.21 -7.75 8.49
N SER A 300 10.61 -8.83 7.98
CA SER A 300 9.16 -9.09 8.03
C SER A 300 8.92 -10.58 7.87
N ILE A 301 7.80 -11.07 8.39
CA ILE A 301 7.32 -12.46 8.19
C ILE A 301 5.93 -12.37 7.63
N ARG A 302 5.65 -13.16 6.58
CA ARG A 302 4.31 -13.29 6.04
C ARG A 302 3.71 -14.64 6.39
N ILE A 303 2.48 -14.64 6.90
CA ILE A 303 1.76 -15.87 7.25
C ILE A 303 0.65 -16.10 6.24
N VAL A 304 0.70 -17.25 5.57
CA VAL A 304 -0.29 -17.68 4.56
C VAL A 304 -1.10 -18.83 5.15
N ALA A 305 -2.39 -18.62 5.35
CA ALA A 305 -3.20 -19.62 6.02
C ALA A 305 -4.64 -19.65 5.49
N PRO A 306 -5.14 -20.80 5.09
CA PRO A 306 -4.42 -22.08 4.93
C PRO A 306 -3.61 -22.16 3.62
N ILE A 307 -2.61 -23.04 3.58
CA ILE A 307 -1.98 -23.42 2.30
C ILE A 307 -2.98 -24.26 1.49
N PRO A 308 -3.17 -23.97 0.20
CA PRO A 308 -4.10 -24.73 -0.64
C PRO A 308 -3.82 -26.24 -0.66
N GLY A 309 -4.85 -27.03 -0.35
CA GLY A 309 -4.75 -28.49 -0.37
C GLY A 309 -4.02 -29.12 0.83
N LYS A 310 -3.54 -28.31 1.80
CA LYS A 310 -2.88 -28.79 3.01
C LYS A 310 -3.53 -28.24 4.27
N SER A 311 -3.53 -28.99 5.36
CA SER A 311 -4.04 -28.56 6.67
C SER A 311 -2.94 -27.87 7.51
N VAL A 312 -2.13 -27.05 6.87
CA VAL A 312 -0.98 -26.37 7.49
C VAL A 312 -1.03 -24.86 7.25
N VAL A 313 -0.30 -24.12 8.09
CA VAL A 313 -0.07 -22.69 7.96
C VAL A 313 1.33 -22.48 7.38
N GLY A 314 1.41 -21.73 6.29
CA GLY A 314 2.69 -21.34 5.70
C GLY A 314 3.26 -20.11 6.41
N ILE A 315 4.49 -20.20 6.87
CA ILE A 315 5.23 -19.09 7.48
C ILE A 315 6.43 -18.81 6.60
N GLU A 316 6.40 -17.69 5.89
CA GLU A 316 7.40 -17.25 4.94
C GLU A 316 8.44 -16.39 5.66
N ILE A 317 9.68 -16.90 5.79
CA ILE A 317 10.80 -16.25 6.46
C ILE A 317 11.84 -15.81 5.43
N PRO A 318 12.26 -14.53 5.40
CA PRO A 318 13.30 -14.06 4.50
C PRO A 318 14.63 -14.78 4.70
N ASN A 319 15.30 -15.11 3.60
CA ASN A 319 16.66 -15.64 3.67
C ASN A 319 17.65 -14.54 4.11
N ALA A 320 18.67 -14.90 4.86
CA ALA A 320 19.73 -13.99 5.26
C ALA A 320 20.49 -13.42 4.05
N VAL A 321 20.70 -14.24 3.04
CA VAL A 321 21.25 -13.85 1.74
C VAL A 321 20.18 -14.13 0.66
N ARG A 322 19.72 -13.08 0.00
CA ARG A 322 18.70 -13.17 -1.05
C ARG A 322 19.39 -13.32 -2.40
N GLN A 323 18.85 -14.20 -3.23
CA GLN A 323 19.31 -14.37 -4.61
C GLN A 323 18.58 -13.37 -5.51
N THR A 324 19.31 -12.69 -6.39
CA THR A 324 18.72 -11.90 -7.47
C THR A 324 18.18 -12.85 -8.55
N VAL A 325 16.93 -12.64 -8.94
CA VAL A 325 16.34 -13.34 -10.09
C VAL A 325 16.67 -12.51 -11.33
N TYR A 326 17.38 -13.06 -12.30
CA TYR A 326 17.74 -12.33 -13.53
C TYR A 326 16.72 -12.58 -14.64
N LEU A 327 16.46 -11.54 -15.46
CA LEU A 327 15.55 -11.64 -16.60
C LEU A 327 16.00 -12.75 -17.57
N ARG A 328 17.31 -12.90 -17.80
CA ARG A 328 17.89 -13.94 -18.62
C ARG A 328 17.40 -15.34 -18.24
N GLU A 329 17.36 -15.64 -16.95
CA GLU A 329 16.94 -16.97 -16.45
C GLU A 329 15.49 -17.29 -16.82
N ILE A 330 14.61 -16.27 -16.85
CA ILE A 330 13.21 -16.46 -17.19
C ILE A 330 13.03 -16.55 -18.71
N ILE A 331 13.75 -15.75 -19.49
CA ILE A 331 13.72 -15.77 -20.97
C ILE A 331 14.23 -17.12 -21.50
N GLU A 332 15.29 -17.68 -20.91
CA GLU A 332 15.84 -18.99 -21.27
C GLU A 332 15.02 -20.17 -20.74
N SER A 333 14.03 -19.91 -19.88
CA SER A 333 13.23 -20.98 -19.26
C SER A 333 12.27 -21.65 -20.23
N LYS A 334 12.03 -22.95 -20.00
CA LYS A 334 11.07 -23.72 -20.80
C LYS A 334 9.68 -23.12 -20.88
N PRO A 335 9.04 -22.61 -19.76
CA PRO A 335 7.74 -21.99 -19.84
C PRO A 335 7.70 -20.74 -20.74
N PHE A 336 8.77 -19.96 -20.77
CA PHE A 336 8.84 -18.78 -21.65
C PHE A 336 9.03 -19.18 -23.11
N LEU A 337 9.95 -20.09 -23.40
CA LEU A 337 10.27 -20.53 -24.77
C LEU A 337 9.09 -21.23 -25.44
N GLU A 338 8.38 -22.12 -24.72
CA GLU A 338 7.23 -22.89 -25.24
C GLU A 338 5.94 -22.05 -25.37
N SER A 339 5.89 -20.86 -24.78
CA SER A 339 4.72 -19.99 -24.89
C SER A 339 4.55 -19.50 -26.33
N GLN A 340 3.34 -19.70 -26.88
CA GLN A 340 3.00 -19.29 -28.25
C GLN A 340 2.50 -17.83 -28.33
N SER A 341 2.29 -17.16 -27.19
CA SER A 341 1.78 -15.79 -27.16
C SER A 341 2.89 -14.78 -27.39
N TYR A 342 2.65 -13.82 -28.28
CA TYR A 342 3.50 -12.65 -28.45
C TYR A 342 3.53 -11.74 -27.22
N LEU A 343 2.52 -11.86 -26.33
CA LEU A 343 2.35 -11.03 -25.14
C LEU A 343 2.73 -11.78 -23.87
N THR A 344 3.69 -12.72 -23.97
CA THR A 344 4.22 -13.46 -22.82
C THR A 344 5.10 -12.55 -21.98
N LEU A 345 4.76 -12.43 -20.68
CA LEU A 345 5.48 -11.66 -19.68
C LEU A 345 6.33 -12.57 -18.80
N ALA A 346 7.62 -12.28 -18.68
CA ALA A 346 8.51 -12.88 -17.71
C ALA A 346 8.28 -12.23 -16.35
N LEU A 347 7.47 -12.82 -15.47
CA LEU A 347 7.14 -12.22 -14.18
C LEU A 347 8.14 -12.60 -13.07
N GLY A 348 9.01 -13.61 -13.27
CA GLY A 348 10.05 -13.95 -12.31
C GLY A 348 10.04 -15.38 -11.85
N LYS A 349 10.33 -15.63 -10.56
CA LYS A 349 10.30 -16.96 -9.94
C LYS A 349 9.29 -17.04 -8.82
N THR A 350 8.68 -18.21 -8.66
CA THR A 350 7.84 -18.53 -7.50
C THR A 350 8.68 -18.61 -6.23
N ILE A 351 8.02 -18.69 -5.07
CA ILE A 351 8.70 -18.93 -3.78
C ILE A 351 9.52 -20.23 -3.75
N TYR A 352 9.27 -21.16 -4.67
CA TYR A 352 10.01 -22.43 -4.82
C TYR A 352 11.16 -22.32 -5.83
N GLY A 353 11.40 -21.16 -6.44
CA GLY A 353 12.44 -20.94 -7.45
C GLY A 353 12.05 -21.34 -8.87
N GLU A 354 10.82 -21.78 -9.11
CA GLU A 354 10.32 -22.16 -10.44
C GLU A 354 10.05 -20.89 -11.28
N PRO A 355 10.46 -20.86 -12.56
CA PRO A 355 10.16 -19.73 -13.46
C PRO A 355 8.65 -19.53 -13.61
N PHE A 356 8.21 -18.29 -13.50
CA PHE A 356 6.81 -17.90 -13.63
C PHE A 356 6.62 -16.91 -14.78
N VAL A 357 5.78 -17.29 -15.73
CA VAL A 357 5.40 -16.49 -16.88
C VAL A 357 3.89 -16.31 -16.93
N ALA A 358 3.44 -15.20 -17.49
CA ALA A 358 2.02 -14.92 -17.68
C ALA A 358 1.77 -14.41 -19.10
N ASP A 359 0.55 -14.61 -19.59
CA ASP A 359 0.13 -14.16 -20.92
C ASP A 359 -0.81 -12.96 -20.76
N LEU A 360 -0.36 -11.78 -21.22
CA LEU A 360 -1.16 -10.56 -21.10
C LEU A 360 -2.46 -10.64 -21.92
N ALA A 361 -2.50 -11.39 -23.03
CA ALA A 361 -3.73 -11.61 -23.78
C ALA A 361 -4.81 -12.34 -22.97
N LYS A 362 -4.40 -13.22 -22.03
CA LYS A 362 -5.30 -13.91 -21.11
C LYS A 362 -5.70 -13.05 -19.90
N MET A 363 -4.84 -12.11 -19.51
CA MET A 363 -5.05 -11.17 -18.40
C MET A 363 -5.48 -9.78 -18.88
N PRO A 364 -6.21 -9.58 -19.92
CA PRO A 364 -6.27 -8.48 -20.90
C PRO A 364 -5.65 -7.15 -20.46
N HIS A 365 -5.75 -6.83 -19.20
CA HIS A 365 -5.20 -5.59 -18.62
C HIS A 365 -4.58 -5.90 -17.27
N LEU A 366 -3.44 -5.27 -16.99
CA LEU A 366 -2.64 -5.50 -15.80
C LEU A 366 -2.46 -4.18 -15.03
N LEU A 367 -2.82 -4.18 -13.75
CA LEU A 367 -2.54 -3.10 -12.82
C LEU A 367 -1.30 -3.44 -11.99
N VAL A 368 -0.34 -2.52 -11.92
CA VAL A 368 0.92 -2.67 -11.19
C VAL A 368 1.06 -1.52 -10.18
N ALA A 369 1.18 -1.82 -8.90
CA ALA A 369 1.33 -0.78 -7.90
C ALA A 369 2.41 -1.12 -6.86
N GLY A 370 3.00 -0.10 -6.22
CA GLY A 370 4.00 -0.27 -5.17
C GLY A 370 4.74 1.02 -4.86
N SER A 371 5.36 1.08 -3.68
CA SER A 371 6.14 2.23 -3.22
C SER A 371 7.39 2.45 -4.06
N THR A 372 7.95 3.65 -4.01
CA THR A 372 9.25 3.95 -4.63
C THR A 372 10.34 3.01 -4.09
N GLY A 373 11.17 2.46 -4.98
CA GLY A 373 12.23 1.51 -4.62
C GLY A 373 11.76 0.07 -4.37
N SER A 374 10.46 -0.23 -4.49
CA SER A 374 9.92 -1.59 -4.30
C SER A 374 10.25 -2.55 -5.44
N GLY A 375 10.67 -2.05 -6.61
CA GLY A 375 10.98 -2.84 -7.83
C GLY A 375 9.96 -2.69 -8.95
N LYS A 376 8.97 -1.79 -8.82
CA LYS A 376 7.94 -1.52 -9.83
C LYS A 376 8.52 -1.22 -11.21
N SER A 377 9.41 -0.23 -11.32
CA SER A 377 10.00 0.21 -12.58
C SER A 377 10.85 -0.88 -13.24
N VAL A 378 11.67 -1.58 -12.47
CA VAL A 378 12.47 -2.72 -12.98
C VAL A 378 11.57 -3.82 -13.55
N SER A 379 10.48 -4.13 -12.85
CA SER A 379 9.53 -5.15 -13.33
C SER A 379 8.76 -4.69 -14.57
N LEU A 380 8.38 -3.40 -14.65
CA LEU A 380 7.76 -2.83 -15.84
C LEU A 380 8.70 -2.96 -17.07
N ASN A 381 9.96 -2.61 -16.89
CA ASN A 381 10.98 -2.78 -17.91
C ASN A 381 11.18 -4.25 -18.30
N SER A 382 11.17 -5.17 -17.34
CA SER A 382 11.28 -6.60 -17.63
C SER A 382 10.08 -7.13 -18.44
N MET A 383 8.86 -6.63 -18.18
CA MET A 383 7.66 -6.97 -18.96
C MET A 383 7.77 -6.47 -20.40
N ILE A 384 8.21 -5.22 -20.59
CA ILE A 384 8.44 -4.65 -21.94
C ILE A 384 9.49 -5.47 -22.68
N CYS A 385 10.66 -5.71 -22.07
CA CYS A 385 11.71 -6.53 -22.65
C CYS A 385 11.21 -7.94 -23.01
N SER A 386 10.38 -8.57 -22.15
CA SER A 386 9.80 -9.88 -22.45
C SER A 386 9.04 -9.89 -23.78
N ILE A 387 8.24 -8.88 -24.04
CA ILE A 387 7.48 -8.74 -25.28
C ILE A 387 8.44 -8.49 -26.46
N LEU A 388 9.47 -7.65 -26.27
CA LEU A 388 10.47 -7.36 -27.31
C LEU A 388 11.27 -8.61 -27.72
N PHE A 389 11.52 -9.56 -26.80
CA PHE A 389 12.14 -10.85 -27.09
C PHE A 389 11.21 -11.83 -27.83
N LYS A 390 9.90 -11.59 -27.87
CA LYS A 390 8.90 -12.49 -28.46
C LYS A 390 8.27 -11.97 -29.75
N ALA A 391 8.21 -10.67 -29.94
CA ALA A 391 7.40 -10.06 -30.98
C ALA A 391 8.16 -9.05 -31.84
N THR A 392 7.87 -9.06 -33.14
CA THR A 392 8.33 -8.05 -34.06
C THR A 392 7.33 -6.88 -34.14
N PRO A 393 7.70 -5.72 -34.74
CA PRO A 393 6.79 -4.56 -34.88
C PRO A 393 5.50 -4.84 -35.67
N ILE A 394 5.47 -5.88 -36.47
CA ILE A 394 4.29 -6.31 -37.23
C ILE A 394 3.28 -6.99 -36.31
N HIS A 395 3.74 -7.66 -35.26
CA HIS A 395 2.88 -8.38 -34.32
C HIS A 395 2.46 -7.56 -33.11
N VAL A 396 3.37 -6.70 -32.61
CA VAL A 396 3.11 -5.88 -31.41
C VAL A 396 3.60 -4.46 -31.60
N ARG A 397 2.77 -3.52 -31.28
CA ARG A 397 3.07 -2.10 -31.19
C ARG A 397 2.90 -1.59 -29.78
N PHE A 398 3.71 -0.61 -29.39
CA PHE A 398 3.62 0.03 -28.09
C PHE A 398 3.12 1.47 -28.21
N LEU A 399 2.29 1.85 -27.25
CA LEU A 399 1.99 3.24 -26.90
C LEU A 399 2.44 3.44 -25.46
N MET A 400 3.47 4.27 -25.26
CA MET A 400 4.11 4.49 -23.96
C MET A 400 3.82 5.89 -23.45
N ILE A 401 3.37 6.01 -22.19
CA ILE A 401 3.06 7.27 -21.53
C ILE A 401 3.91 7.38 -20.27
N ASP A 402 4.79 8.37 -20.24
CA ASP A 402 5.71 8.66 -19.13
C ASP A 402 5.83 10.18 -18.95
N LEU A 403 4.99 10.75 -18.10
CA LEU A 403 4.94 12.20 -17.86
C LEU A 403 6.17 12.74 -17.12
N LYS A 404 6.97 11.86 -16.52
CA LYS A 404 8.20 12.23 -15.79
C LYS A 404 9.46 12.08 -16.63
N MET A 405 9.39 11.43 -17.78
CA MET A 405 10.54 11.15 -18.67
C MET A 405 11.66 10.33 -18.00
N LEU A 406 11.33 9.45 -17.06
CA LEU A 406 12.32 8.75 -16.23
C LEU A 406 12.48 7.27 -16.61
N GLU A 407 11.37 6.58 -16.88
CA GLU A 407 11.35 5.11 -16.93
C GLU A 407 11.22 4.56 -18.37
N LEU A 408 10.38 5.19 -19.21
CA LEU A 408 10.07 4.68 -20.55
C LEU A 408 10.83 5.40 -21.66
N SER A 409 11.50 6.51 -21.37
CA SER A 409 12.29 7.29 -22.32
C SER A 409 13.45 6.49 -22.95
N PHE A 410 13.92 5.44 -22.31
CA PHE A 410 14.92 4.52 -22.86
C PHE A 410 14.47 3.87 -24.18
N TYR A 411 13.17 3.64 -24.34
CA TYR A 411 12.59 2.97 -25.51
C TYR A 411 12.31 3.91 -26.70
N GLU A 412 12.57 5.23 -26.54
CA GLU A 412 12.37 6.18 -27.63
C GLU A 412 13.10 5.73 -28.89
N GLY A 413 12.41 5.74 -30.02
CA GLY A 413 12.98 5.41 -31.34
C GLY A 413 13.02 3.93 -31.72
N ILE A 414 12.50 3.00 -30.90
CA ILE A 414 12.36 1.57 -31.30
C ILE A 414 11.25 1.41 -32.35
N PRO A 415 11.41 0.49 -33.32
CA PRO A 415 10.44 0.27 -34.42
C PRO A 415 9.03 -0.13 -33.94
N HIS A 416 8.87 -0.59 -32.68
CA HIS A 416 7.59 -0.99 -32.11
C HIS A 416 6.71 0.19 -31.68
N LEU A 417 7.23 1.40 -31.57
CA LEU A 417 6.44 2.55 -31.10
C LEU A 417 5.42 3.01 -32.15
N LEU A 418 4.19 3.30 -31.68
CA LEU A 418 3.15 3.95 -32.48
C LEU A 418 3.31 5.47 -32.50
N LEU A 419 3.73 6.03 -31.37
CA LEU A 419 4.04 7.45 -31.17
C LEU A 419 5.38 7.57 -30.45
N PRO A 420 6.07 8.73 -30.50
CA PRO A 420 7.09 9.05 -29.52
C PRO A 420 6.57 8.81 -28.12
N VAL A 421 7.45 8.52 -27.16
CA VAL A 421 7.02 8.36 -25.77
C VAL A 421 6.26 9.62 -25.33
N VAL A 422 5.02 9.44 -24.91
CA VAL A 422 4.12 10.56 -24.62
C VAL A 422 4.46 11.13 -23.23
N THR A 423 4.95 12.36 -23.23
CA THR A 423 5.43 13.05 -22.00
C THR A 423 4.53 14.21 -21.56
N ASN A 424 3.52 14.54 -22.36
CA ASN A 424 2.59 15.61 -22.08
C ASN A 424 1.19 15.06 -21.75
N PRO A 425 0.53 15.50 -20.67
CA PRO A 425 -0.80 15.05 -20.30
C PRO A 425 -1.87 15.28 -21.37
N LYS A 426 -1.81 16.39 -22.12
CA LYS A 426 -2.74 16.68 -23.23
C LYS A 426 -2.62 15.59 -24.29
N ASN A 427 -1.40 15.29 -24.71
CA ASN A 427 -1.12 14.25 -25.71
C ASN A 427 -1.48 12.85 -25.22
N ALA A 428 -1.31 12.58 -23.89
CA ALA A 428 -1.73 11.31 -23.30
C ALA A 428 -3.26 11.13 -23.39
N LYS A 429 -4.03 12.16 -23.11
CA LYS A 429 -5.49 12.15 -23.26
C LYS A 429 -5.89 11.90 -24.73
N LEU A 430 -5.29 12.61 -25.68
CA LEU A 430 -5.54 12.42 -27.10
C LEU A 430 -5.22 10.98 -27.55
N SER A 431 -4.10 10.44 -27.09
CA SER A 431 -3.69 9.06 -27.39
C SER A 431 -4.67 8.02 -26.85
N LEU A 432 -5.19 8.22 -25.63
CA LEU A 432 -6.21 7.33 -25.04
C LEU A 432 -7.53 7.39 -25.82
N ARG A 433 -7.94 8.58 -26.26
CA ARG A 433 -9.15 8.75 -27.10
C ARG A 433 -8.97 8.05 -28.44
N TRP A 434 -7.82 8.28 -29.11
CA TRP A 434 -7.52 7.60 -30.36
C TRP A 434 -7.56 6.06 -30.23
N LEU A 435 -7.08 5.51 -29.10
CA LEU A 435 -7.16 4.06 -28.86
C LEU A 435 -8.60 3.55 -28.83
N ILE A 436 -9.56 4.36 -28.36
CA ILE A 436 -10.97 4.01 -28.41
C ILE A 436 -11.45 3.98 -29.86
N ASP A 437 -11.12 4.98 -30.64
CA ASP A 437 -11.49 5.07 -32.05
C ASP A 437 -10.87 3.90 -32.86
N GLU A 438 -9.60 3.57 -32.59
CA GLU A 438 -8.91 2.40 -33.17
C GLU A 438 -9.56 1.07 -32.75
N MET A 439 -9.94 0.95 -31.49
CA MET A 439 -10.71 -0.21 -31.00
C MET A 439 -11.99 -0.39 -31.79
N GLU A 440 -12.77 0.69 -32.00
CA GLU A 440 -14.02 0.64 -32.76
C GLU A 440 -13.78 0.35 -34.24
N ARG A 441 -12.72 0.94 -34.82
CA ARG A 441 -12.31 0.62 -36.20
C ARG A 441 -12.00 -0.87 -36.35
N ARG A 442 -11.26 -1.45 -35.41
CA ARG A 442 -10.94 -2.88 -35.43
C ARG A 442 -12.19 -3.75 -35.29
N TYR A 443 -13.14 -3.36 -34.46
CA TYR A 443 -14.41 -4.08 -34.35
C TYR A 443 -15.18 -4.08 -35.66
N ARG A 444 -15.22 -2.97 -36.37
CA ARG A 444 -15.86 -2.88 -37.71
C ARG A 444 -15.17 -3.82 -38.72
N ILE A 445 -13.85 -3.76 -38.82
CA ILE A 445 -13.05 -4.62 -39.70
C ILE A 445 -13.26 -6.12 -39.38
N MET A 446 -13.26 -6.47 -38.09
CA MET A 446 -13.48 -7.85 -37.66
C MET A 446 -14.91 -8.33 -37.97
N ALA A 447 -15.90 -7.47 -37.81
CA ALA A 447 -17.29 -7.76 -38.16
C ALA A 447 -17.46 -7.99 -39.67
N GLU A 448 -16.86 -7.17 -40.51
CA GLU A 448 -16.85 -7.33 -41.97
C GLU A 448 -16.23 -8.67 -42.39
N LYS A 449 -15.21 -9.11 -41.67
CA LYS A 449 -14.54 -10.41 -41.91
C LYS A 449 -15.23 -11.58 -41.20
N GLY A 450 -16.31 -11.35 -40.44
CA GLY A 450 -17.08 -12.39 -39.76
C GLY A 450 -16.33 -13.07 -38.62
N VAL A 451 -15.41 -12.38 -37.96
CA VAL A 451 -14.59 -12.89 -36.84
C VAL A 451 -14.83 -12.07 -35.57
N ARG A 452 -14.57 -12.69 -34.38
CA ARG A 452 -14.90 -12.10 -33.07
C ARG A 452 -13.66 -11.74 -32.23
N SER A 453 -12.46 -12.02 -32.72
CA SER A 453 -11.20 -11.70 -32.01
C SER A 453 -10.06 -11.48 -32.97
N ILE A 454 -9.05 -10.71 -32.52
CA ILE A 454 -7.87 -10.40 -33.29
C ILE A 454 -7.08 -11.67 -33.68
N GLU A 455 -7.04 -12.69 -32.82
CA GLU A 455 -6.34 -13.94 -33.16
C GLU A 455 -6.99 -14.60 -34.37
N LYS A 456 -8.33 -14.69 -34.38
CA LYS A 456 -9.06 -15.27 -35.53
C LYS A 456 -8.94 -14.40 -36.76
N TYR A 457 -8.93 -13.07 -36.60
CA TYR A 457 -8.70 -12.15 -37.69
C TYR A 457 -7.31 -12.38 -38.31
N ASN A 458 -6.25 -12.39 -37.51
CA ASN A 458 -4.88 -12.58 -38.00
C ASN A 458 -4.66 -13.97 -38.61
N GLN A 459 -5.24 -15.02 -38.05
CA GLN A 459 -5.22 -16.38 -38.65
C GLN A 459 -5.89 -16.39 -40.03
N LYS A 460 -7.00 -15.66 -40.20
CA LYS A 460 -7.69 -15.53 -41.47
C LYS A 460 -6.89 -14.67 -42.44
N ALA A 461 -6.32 -13.57 -41.95
CA ALA A 461 -5.49 -12.66 -42.71
C ALA A 461 -4.27 -13.37 -43.35
N GLN A 462 -3.61 -14.25 -42.59
CA GLN A 462 -2.51 -15.07 -43.09
C GLN A 462 -2.94 -16.04 -44.22
N LYS A 463 -4.14 -16.59 -44.13
CA LYS A 463 -4.68 -17.53 -45.13
C LYS A 463 -5.17 -16.82 -46.41
N GLU A 464 -5.79 -15.67 -46.25
CA GLU A 464 -6.42 -14.93 -47.34
C GLU A 464 -5.52 -13.77 -47.88
N ASN A 465 -4.30 -13.63 -47.32
CA ASN A 465 -3.27 -12.68 -47.77
C ASN A 465 -3.68 -11.20 -47.69
N TYR A 466 -4.28 -10.78 -46.57
CA TYR A 466 -4.53 -9.37 -46.27
C TYR A 466 -3.77 -8.90 -45.03
N GLU A 467 -3.79 -7.62 -44.73
CA GLU A 467 -2.97 -6.98 -43.71
C GLU A 467 -3.29 -7.52 -42.30
N LEU A 468 -2.23 -7.82 -41.52
CA LEU A 468 -2.33 -8.22 -40.11
C LEU A 468 -2.62 -7.01 -39.25
N LEU A 469 -3.42 -7.20 -38.22
CA LEU A 469 -3.60 -6.22 -37.16
C LEU A 469 -2.63 -6.51 -36.01
N PRO A 470 -1.67 -5.62 -35.70
CA PRO A 470 -0.79 -5.82 -34.55
C PRO A 470 -1.54 -5.71 -33.24
N TYR A 471 -1.11 -6.43 -32.22
CA TYR A 471 -1.49 -6.14 -30.84
C TYR A 471 -0.97 -4.77 -30.45
N ILE A 472 -1.72 -4.00 -29.67
CA ILE A 472 -1.28 -2.73 -29.10
C ILE A 472 -1.15 -2.90 -27.60
N VAL A 473 0.05 -2.67 -27.07
CA VAL A 473 0.33 -2.66 -25.64
C VAL A 473 0.53 -1.22 -25.20
N VAL A 474 -0.40 -0.75 -24.39
CA VAL A 474 -0.36 0.57 -23.76
C VAL A 474 0.33 0.46 -22.42
N VAL A 475 1.41 1.22 -22.22
CA VAL A 475 2.15 1.23 -20.97
C VAL A 475 2.07 2.62 -20.35
N ILE A 476 1.56 2.69 -19.12
CA ILE A 476 1.45 3.94 -18.33
C ILE A 476 2.31 3.76 -17.08
N ASP A 477 3.37 4.53 -16.93
CA ASP A 477 4.28 4.43 -15.77
C ASP A 477 3.65 4.96 -14.49
N GLU A 478 2.92 6.08 -14.55
CA GLU A 478 2.30 6.65 -13.36
C GLU A 478 0.87 7.16 -13.67
N LEU A 479 -0.11 6.34 -13.31
CA LEU A 479 -1.53 6.69 -13.48
C LEU A 479 -1.92 7.93 -12.67
N ALA A 480 -1.36 8.09 -11.46
CA ALA A 480 -1.71 9.21 -10.60
C ALA A 480 -1.45 10.56 -11.26
N ASP A 481 -0.39 10.69 -12.06
CA ASP A 481 -0.05 11.95 -12.72
C ASP A 481 -1.06 12.28 -13.84
N LEU A 482 -1.61 11.28 -14.53
CA LEU A 482 -2.69 11.46 -15.50
C LEU A 482 -4.01 11.86 -14.82
N MET A 483 -4.34 11.20 -13.71
CA MET A 483 -5.56 11.47 -12.96
C MET A 483 -5.57 12.88 -12.36
N MET A 484 -4.42 13.47 -12.05
CA MET A 484 -4.33 14.84 -11.53
C MET A 484 -4.73 15.91 -12.54
N VAL A 485 -4.61 15.64 -13.84
CA VAL A 485 -4.86 16.63 -14.90
C VAL A 485 -6.29 16.55 -15.46
N SER A 486 -6.83 15.36 -15.62
CA SER A 486 -8.16 15.14 -16.22
C SER A 486 -8.82 13.87 -15.64
N THR A 487 -9.12 13.87 -14.35
CA THR A 487 -9.58 12.69 -13.62
C THR A 487 -10.74 11.95 -14.31
N LYS A 488 -11.83 12.65 -14.64
CA LYS A 488 -13.05 12.01 -15.18
C LYS A 488 -12.85 11.43 -16.56
N GLU A 489 -12.23 12.17 -17.47
CA GLU A 489 -12.08 11.75 -18.87
C GLU A 489 -11.07 10.60 -19.00
N VAL A 490 -9.93 10.70 -18.30
CA VAL A 490 -8.92 9.63 -18.29
C VAL A 490 -9.49 8.36 -17.68
N GLU A 491 -10.23 8.46 -16.57
CA GLU A 491 -10.92 7.33 -15.96
C GLU A 491 -11.91 6.67 -16.93
N GLU A 492 -12.73 7.48 -17.62
CA GLU A 492 -13.71 6.99 -18.59
C GLU A 492 -13.04 6.29 -19.77
N TYR A 493 -11.97 6.87 -20.34
CA TYR A 493 -11.25 6.26 -21.47
C TYR A 493 -10.59 4.95 -21.07
N ILE A 494 -9.90 4.91 -19.91
CA ILE A 494 -9.28 3.70 -19.39
C ILE A 494 -10.34 2.64 -19.10
N ALA A 495 -11.45 3.00 -18.48
CA ALA A 495 -12.54 2.07 -18.18
C ALA A 495 -13.13 1.48 -19.45
N ARG A 496 -13.42 2.31 -20.47
CA ARG A 496 -13.98 1.86 -21.76
C ARG A 496 -13.01 0.92 -22.50
N LEU A 497 -11.74 1.26 -22.55
CA LEU A 497 -10.70 0.38 -23.11
C LEU A 497 -10.62 -0.94 -22.34
N ALA A 498 -10.59 -0.90 -21.01
CA ALA A 498 -10.45 -2.10 -20.20
C ALA A 498 -11.69 -3.03 -20.28
N GLN A 499 -12.89 -2.47 -20.54
CA GLN A 499 -14.10 -3.26 -20.74
C GLN A 499 -14.17 -3.92 -22.12
N MET A 500 -13.71 -3.25 -23.16
CA MET A 500 -14.01 -3.66 -24.53
C MET A 500 -12.78 -4.04 -25.35
N ALA A 501 -11.56 -3.57 -25.03
CA ALA A 501 -10.44 -3.65 -25.93
C ALA A 501 -9.80 -5.05 -26.07
N ARG A 502 -10.11 -6.01 -25.19
CA ARG A 502 -9.54 -7.36 -25.20
C ARG A 502 -9.65 -8.05 -26.57
N ALA A 503 -10.86 -8.06 -27.14
CA ALA A 503 -11.08 -8.77 -28.39
C ALA A 503 -10.45 -8.07 -29.59
N SER A 504 -10.23 -6.75 -29.52
CA SER A 504 -9.55 -5.95 -30.55
C SER A 504 -8.01 -6.02 -30.46
N GLY A 505 -7.45 -6.71 -29.45
CA GLY A 505 -6.01 -6.88 -29.26
C GLY A 505 -5.31 -5.64 -28.72
N ILE A 506 -6.02 -4.82 -27.94
CA ILE A 506 -5.44 -3.67 -27.23
C ILE A 506 -5.39 -4.02 -25.75
N HIS A 507 -4.20 -3.94 -25.14
CA HIS A 507 -3.92 -4.34 -23.78
C HIS A 507 -3.24 -3.22 -23.02
N LEU A 508 -3.61 -3.06 -21.73
CA LEU A 508 -3.09 -1.99 -20.89
C LEU A 508 -2.24 -2.59 -19.76
N ILE A 509 -1.05 -2.03 -19.55
CA ILE A 509 -0.23 -2.20 -18.36
C ILE A 509 -0.17 -0.83 -17.69
N ILE A 510 -0.88 -0.69 -16.59
CA ILE A 510 -0.99 0.59 -15.87
C ILE A 510 -0.25 0.47 -14.55
N ALA A 511 0.71 1.37 -14.33
CA ALA A 511 1.47 1.40 -13.10
C ALA A 511 1.17 2.65 -12.27
N THR A 512 1.35 2.55 -10.93
CA THR A 512 1.28 3.69 -10.03
C THR A 512 2.12 3.48 -8.77
N GLN A 513 2.75 4.54 -8.28
CA GLN A 513 3.42 4.59 -6.99
C GLN A 513 2.52 5.16 -5.88
N ARG A 514 1.32 5.65 -6.24
CA ARG A 514 0.35 6.24 -5.31
C ARG A 514 -0.93 5.39 -5.25
N PRO A 515 -0.94 4.32 -4.45
CA PRO A 515 -2.09 3.42 -4.35
C PRO A 515 -3.21 4.00 -3.48
N SER A 516 -3.69 5.20 -3.80
CA SER A 516 -4.83 5.83 -3.14
C SER A 516 -6.15 5.43 -3.82
N VAL A 517 -7.26 5.57 -3.11
CA VAL A 517 -8.61 5.29 -3.65
C VAL A 517 -9.02 6.28 -4.73
N ASP A 518 -8.43 7.47 -4.76
CA ASP A 518 -8.68 8.50 -5.76
C ASP A 518 -7.99 8.16 -7.11
N VAL A 519 -6.90 7.38 -7.07
CA VAL A 519 -6.17 6.90 -8.25
C VAL A 519 -6.67 5.53 -8.68
N LEU A 520 -6.80 4.60 -7.74
CA LEU A 520 -7.30 3.25 -7.95
C LEU A 520 -8.78 3.17 -7.58
N THR A 521 -9.61 3.84 -8.36
CA THR A 521 -11.05 3.91 -8.14
C THR A 521 -11.72 2.54 -8.27
N GLY A 522 -12.96 2.43 -7.78
CA GLY A 522 -13.76 1.21 -7.95
C GLY A 522 -13.96 0.81 -9.41
N ILE A 523 -14.09 1.80 -10.31
CA ILE A 523 -14.27 1.59 -11.75
C ILE A 523 -13.00 0.98 -12.36
N ILE A 524 -11.82 1.52 -12.06
CA ILE A 524 -10.54 0.99 -12.53
C ILE A 524 -10.35 -0.44 -12.00
N LYS A 525 -10.52 -0.66 -10.70
CA LYS A 525 -10.32 -1.99 -10.09
C LYS A 525 -11.25 -3.07 -10.66
N ALA A 526 -12.50 -2.72 -10.96
CA ALA A 526 -13.47 -3.64 -11.56
C ALA A 526 -13.05 -4.14 -12.95
N ASN A 527 -12.30 -3.32 -13.69
CA ASN A 527 -11.90 -3.59 -15.07
C ASN A 527 -10.46 -4.12 -15.20
N PHE A 528 -9.69 -4.12 -14.08
CA PHE A 528 -8.33 -4.69 -14.01
C PHE A 528 -8.31 -5.87 -13.04
N PRO A 529 -8.75 -7.06 -13.51
CA PRO A 529 -8.79 -8.26 -12.67
C PRO A 529 -7.40 -8.85 -12.38
N ALA A 530 -6.41 -8.60 -13.25
CA ALA A 530 -5.01 -8.95 -13.01
C ALA A 530 -4.31 -7.80 -12.29
N ARG A 531 -3.71 -8.08 -11.13
CA ARG A 531 -3.04 -7.04 -10.35
C ARG A 531 -1.74 -7.54 -9.76
N ILE A 532 -0.74 -6.67 -9.76
CA ILE A 532 0.54 -6.88 -9.09
C ILE A 532 0.70 -5.78 -8.04
N SER A 533 0.99 -6.18 -6.83
CA SER A 533 1.43 -5.26 -5.79
C SER A 533 2.85 -5.61 -5.36
N PHE A 534 3.74 -4.65 -5.51
CA PHE A 534 5.04 -4.63 -4.84
C PHE A 534 4.87 -4.19 -3.39
N GLN A 535 5.98 -4.06 -2.66
CA GLN A 535 5.96 -3.58 -1.29
C GLN A 535 5.27 -2.21 -1.21
N VAL A 536 4.39 -2.06 -0.22
CA VAL A 536 3.69 -0.82 0.11
C VAL A 536 3.88 -0.46 1.58
N SER A 537 3.61 0.80 1.94
CA SER A 537 3.89 1.31 3.28
C SER A 537 2.86 0.87 4.33
N SER A 538 1.63 0.54 3.91
CA SER A 538 0.54 0.26 4.85
C SER A 538 -0.37 -0.89 4.40
N LYS A 539 -1.09 -1.48 5.37
CA LYS A 539 -2.16 -2.44 5.12
C LYS A 539 -3.32 -1.84 4.32
N VAL A 540 -3.52 -0.52 4.42
CA VAL A 540 -4.55 0.21 3.66
C VAL A 540 -4.19 0.21 2.18
N ASP A 541 -2.94 0.51 1.84
CA ASP A 541 -2.45 0.50 0.46
C ASP A 541 -2.57 -0.90 -0.16
N SER A 542 -2.20 -1.94 0.60
CA SER A 542 -2.36 -3.34 0.16
C SER A 542 -3.82 -3.65 -0.18
N ARG A 543 -4.77 -3.25 0.67
CA ARG A 543 -6.22 -3.43 0.41
C ARG A 543 -6.69 -2.60 -0.77
N THR A 544 -6.16 -1.39 -0.94
CA THR A 544 -6.52 -0.55 -2.09
C THR A 544 -6.15 -1.21 -3.40
N ILE A 545 -5.01 -1.91 -3.48
CA ILE A 545 -4.54 -2.58 -4.70
C ILE A 545 -5.19 -3.96 -4.86
N LEU A 546 -5.07 -4.82 -3.83
CA LEU A 546 -5.33 -6.26 -3.90
C LEU A 546 -6.65 -6.68 -3.25
N ASP A 547 -7.39 -5.75 -2.65
CA ASP A 547 -8.58 -5.99 -1.82
C ASP A 547 -8.29 -6.86 -0.57
N THR A 548 -7.01 -7.07 -0.24
CA THR A 548 -6.54 -7.85 0.91
C THR A 548 -5.20 -7.34 1.43
N ASN A 549 -4.83 -7.73 2.66
CA ASN A 549 -3.52 -7.43 3.24
C ASN A 549 -2.43 -8.34 2.67
N GLY A 550 -1.17 -7.97 2.86
CA GLY A 550 0.02 -8.80 2.61
C GLY A 550 1.12 -8.11 1.84
N ALA A 551 0.82 -7.08 1.03
CA ALA A 551 1.86 -6.36 0.29
C ALA A 551 2.72 -5.46 1.20
N GLU A 552 2.22 -5.07 2.37
CA GLU A 552 2.99 -4.37 3.41
C GLU A 552 4.10 -5.23 4.03
N SER A 553 3.98 -6.56 3.92
CA SER A 553 4.97 -7.51 4.46
C SER A 553 5.99 -7.97 3.43
N LEU A 554 5.96 -7.43 2.22
CA LEU A 554 6.91 -7.73 1.17
C LEU A 554 8.29 -7.11 1.46
N LEU A 555 9.31 -7.64 0.80
CA LEU A 555 10.71 -7.33 1.10
C LEU A 555 11.30 -6.22 0.22
N GLY A 556 10.53 -5.72 -0.76
CA GLY A 556 11.04 -4.80 -1.79
C GLY A 556 11.92 -5.50 -2.82
N GLN A 557 12.60 -4.71 -3.67
CA GLN A 557 13.55 -5.20 -4.67
C GLN A 557 12.97 -6.28 -5.61
N GLY A 558 11.72 -6.09 -6.07
CA GLY A 558 11.05 -7.02 -6.98
C GLY A 558 10.18 -8.09 -6.31
N ASP A 559 10.16 -8.16 -4.98
CA ASP A 559 9.23 -9.05 -4.27
C ASP A 559 7.80 -8.53 -4.41
N MET A 560 6.90 -9.35 -4.94
CA MET A 560 5.54 -8.93 -5.31
C MET A 560 4.48 -9.98 -5.02
N LEU A 561 3.25 -9.52 -4.88
CA LEU A 561 2.04 -10.34 -4.87
C LEU A 561 1.28 -10.17 -6.18
N PHE A 562 1.01 -11.29 -6.82
CA PHE A 562 0.25 -11.35 -8.06
C PHE A 562 -1.14 -11.94 -7.84
N LEU A 563 -2.17 -11.20 -8.25
CA LEU A 563 -3.55 -11.64 -8.34
C LEU A 563 -3.89 -11.97 -9.78
N SER A 564 -3.98 -13.25 -10.09
CA SER A 564 -4.41 -13.72 -11.41
C SER A 564 -5.93 -13.66 -11.57
N PRO A 565 -6.45 -13.30 -12.75
CA PRO A 565 -7.88 -13.32 -13.02
C PRO A 565 -8.50 -14.68 -12.70
N GLY A 566 -9.57 -14.71 -11.92
CA GLY A 566 -10.30 -15.93 -11.56
C GLY A 566 -9.62 -16.86 -10.54
N ALA A 567 -8.38 -16.59 -10.13
CA ALA A 567 -7.67 -17.47 -9.19
C ALA A 567 -8.13 -17.31 -7.72
N GLY A 568 -8.74 -16.18 -7.36
CA GLY A 568 -9.22 -15.89 -6.01
C GLY A 568 -8.14 -15.87 -4.90
N ARG A 569 -6.87 -16.06 -5.25
CA ARG A 569 -5.75 -16.16 -4.32
C ARG A 569 -4.51 -15.46 -4.88
N LEU A 570 -3.72 -14.90 -3.95
CA LEU A 570 -2.46 -14.25 -4.27
C LEU A 570 -1.32 -15.26 -4.41
N SER A 571 -0.51 -15.09 -5.44
CA SER A 571 0.77 -15.77 -5.61
C SER A 571 1.91 -14.80 -5.29
N ARG A 572 2.85 -15.22 -4.42
CA ARG A 572 4.08 -14.45 -4.18
C ARG A 572 5.10 -14.83 -5.23
N ILE A 573 5.67 -13.83 -5.89
CA ILE A 573 6.62 -13.99 -6.99
C ILE A 573 7.78 -13.01 -6.74
N HIS A 574 8.98 -13.42 -7.10
CA HIS A 574 10.17 -12.57 -7.07
C HIS A 574 10.47 -12.13 -8.49
N GLY A 575 10.21 -10.83 -8.76
CA GLY A 575 10.33 -10.22 -10.09
C GLY A 575 11.76 -10.25 -10.62
N PRO A 576 11.92 -10.35 -11.95
CA PRO A 576 13.25 -10.43 -12.53
C PRO A 576 13.90 -9.05 -12.58
N PHE A 577 15.19 -9.04 -12.34
CA PHE A 577 16.05 -7.86 -12.48
C PHE A 577 16.57 -7.75 -13.91
N VAL A 578 16.51 -6.55 -14.45
CA VAL A 578 17.15 -6.13 -15.68
C VAL A 578 17.83 -4.78 -15.43
N SER A 579 19.08 -4.65 -15.84
CA SER A 579 19.85 -3.41 -15.69
C SER A 579 19.56 -2.42 -16.81
N GLU A 580 19.79 -1.12 -16.56
CA GLU A 580 19.71 -0.10 -17.63
C GLU A 580 20.66 -0.39 -18.79
N GLY A 581 21.84 -0.96 -18.50
CA GLY A 581 22.80 -1.35 -19.52
C GLY A 581 22.26 -2.43 -20.46
N GLU A 582 21.54 -3.42 -19.92
CA GLU A 582 20.87 -4.45 -20.71
C GLU A 582 19.74 -3.86 -21.56
N ILE A 583 18.91 -2.99 -20.99
CA ILE A 583 17.84 -2.30 -21.71
C ILE A 583 18.40 -1.51 -22.89
N ARG A 584 19.47 -0.74 -22.69
CA ARG A 584 20.14 0.01 -23.76
C ARG A 584 20.65 -0.89 -24.88
N ARG A 585 21.32 -2.00 -24.55
CA ARG A 585 21.79 -2.97 -25.57
C ARG A 585 20.64 -3.52 -26.42
N ILE A 586 19.50 -3.84 -25.77
CA ILE A 586 18.29 -4.32 -26.46
C ILE A 586 17.73 -3.21 -27.38
N VAL A 587 17.57 -2.01 -26.86
CA VAL A 587 17.04 -0.86 -27.60
C VAL A 587 17.93 -0.51 -28.77
N ASP A 588 19.24 -0.44 -28.60
CA ASP A 588 20.21 -0.13 -29.68
C ASP A 588 20.18 -1.19 -30.80
N PHE A 589 20.08 -2.49 -30.39
CA PHE A 589 19.91 -3.58 -31.36
C PHE A 589 18.61 -3.44 -32.17
N LEU A 590 17.51 -3.02 -31.56
CA LEU A 590 16.23 -2.83 -32.25
C LEU A 590 16.26 -1.61 -33.19
N LYS A 591 16.88 -0.49 -32.77
CA LYS A 591 17.03 0.73 -33.56
C LYS A 591 17.88 0.52 -34.83
N GLN A 592 18.88 -0.36 -34.77
CA GLN A 592 19.70 -0.70 -35.94
C GLN A 592 18.90 -1.41 -37.03
N GLN A 593 17.75 -1.99 -36.73
CA GLN A 593 16.93 -2.74 -37.70
C GLN A 593 15.86 -1.90 -38.40
N GLY A 594 15.56 -0.71 -37.89
CA GLY A 594 14.59 0.19 -38.50
C GLY A 594 14.19 1.34 -37.59
N SER A 595 13.60 2.35 -38.18
CA SER A 595 13.01 3.49 -37.45
C SER A 595 11.52 3.27 -37.25
N PRO A 596 10.94 3.84 -36.16
CA PRO A 596 9.49 3.75 -35.94
C PRO A 596 8.74 4.52 -37.05
N SER A 597 7.63 3.95 -37.48
CA SER A 597 6.64 4.66 -38.28
C SER A 597 5.62 5.30 -37.33
N TYR A 598 5.89 6.52 -36.91
CA TYR A 598 5.01 7.26 -36.02
C TYR A 598 3.71 7.68 -36.71
N GLN A 599 2.60 7.48 -36.02
CA GLN A 599 1.28 7.95 -36.45
C GLN A 599 1.01 9.33 -35.86
N THR A 600 1.78 10.34 -36.23
CA THR A 600 1.69 11.71 -35.66
C THR A 600 0.34 12.38 -35.89
N GLU A 601 -0.40 11.96 -36.91
CA GLU A 601 -1.79 12.39 -37.18
C GLU A 601 -2.71 12.21 -35.95
N ILE A 602 -2.38 11.27 -35.06
CA ILE A 602 -3.09 11.05 -33.75
C ILE A 602 -3.08 12.32 -32.91
N LEU A 603 -2.00 13.10 -32.97
CA LEU A 603 -1.81 14.32 -32.19
C LEU A 603 -2.32 15.58 -32.91
N ASP A 604 -2.45 15.52 -34.24
CA ASP A 604 -2.85 16.66 -35.07
C ASP A 604 -4.37 16.76 -35.32
N GLU A 605 -5.11 15.67 -35.16
CA GLU A 605 -6.54 15.60 -35.52
C GLU A 605 -7.47 16.47 -34.69
N LYS A 606 -7.00 17.21 -33.66
CA LYS A 606 -7.89 17.83 -32.69
C LYS A 606 -7.76 19.30 -32.34
N GLU A 607 -6.98 20.04 -33.04
CA GLU A 607 -7.26 21.50 -33.12
C GLU A 607 -8.55 21.78 -33.93
N LYS A 608 -8.95 20.82 -34.81
CA LYS A 608 -10.17 20.96 -35.62
C LYS A 608 -11.47 20.57 -34.92
N ASP A 609 -11.47 19.61 -33.99
CA ASP A 609 -12.71 19.15 -33.33
C ASP A 609 -13.11 20.01 -32.12
N GLU A 610 -12.15 20.61 -31.41
CA GLU A 610 -12.50 21.62 -30.38
C GLU A 610 -13.06 22.90 -31.05
N ASP A 611 -12.58 23.27 -32.22
CA ASP A 611 -13.12 24.39 -32.99
C ASP A 611 -14.47 24.05 -33.67
N ILE A 612 -14.76 22.78 -33.98
CA ILE A 612 -16.03 22.36 -34.60
C ILE A 612 -17.12 22.09 -33.56
N GLU A 613 -16.81 21.55 -32.37
CA GLU A 613 -17.78 21.46 -31.25
C GLU A 613 -18.07 22.84 -30.63
N GLU A 614 -17.18 23.85 -30.81
CA GLU A 614 -17.47 25.24 -30.48
C GLU A 614 -18.48 25.89 -31.46
N LEU A 615 -18.68 25.31 -32.66
CA LEU A 615 -19.46 25.96 -33.74
C LEU A 615 -20.94 25.56 -33.78
N ASP A 616 -21.39 24.51 -33.10
CA ASP A 616 -22.75 23.99 -33.31
C ASP A 616 -23.51 23.66 -32.00
N ASP A 617 -23.60 24.65 -31.08
CA ASP A 617 -24.55 24.51 -29.97
C ASP A 617 -25.96 24.79 -30.49
N GLU A 618 -26.82 23.77 -30.56
CA GLU A 618 -28.23 23.84 -31.01
C GLU A 618 -29.04 25.00 -30.37
N LYS A 619 -28.60 25.49 -29.21
CA LYS A 619 -29.24 26.61 -28.50
C LYS A 619 -28.57 27.96 -28.70
N TYR A 620 -27.49 28.01 -29.50
CA TYR A 620 -26.71 29.23 -29.66
C TYR A 620 -27.53 30.36 -30.30
N GLU A 621 -28.19 30.07 -31.39
CA GLU A 621 -29.00 31.08 -32.10
C GLU A 621 -30.18 31.56 -31.26
N GLU A 622 -30.86 30.65 -30.54
CA GLU A 622 -31.95 31.03 -29.61
C GLU A 622 -31.39 31.88 -28.43
N ALA A 623 -30.20 31.55 -27.90
CA ALA A 623 -29.58 32.31 -26.84
C ALA A 623 -29.09 33.70 -27.30
N LYS A 624 -28.61 33.79 -28.56
CA LYS A 624 -28.21 35.03 -29.20
C LYS A 624 -29.40 35.98 -29.41
N GLU A 625 -30.49 35.49 -29.95
CA GLU A 625 -31.72 36.28 -30.12
C GLU A 625 -32.22 36.78 -28.75
N PHE A 626 -32.26 35.90 -27.75
CA PHE A 626 -32.70 36.28 -26.40
C PHE A 626 -31.82 37.35 -25.76
N VAL A 627 -30.50 37.29 -25.94
CA VAL A 627 -29.55 38.30 -25.43
C VAL A 627 -29.69 39.63 -26.16
N MET A 628 -29.83 39.60 -27.49
CA MET A 628 -30.06 40.80 -28.31
C MET A 628 -31.37 41.51 -27.98
N GLU A 629 -32.45 40.77 -27.72
CA GLU A 629 -33.74 41.29 -27.32
C GLU A 629 -33.69 41.93 -25.91
N ARG A 630 -32.93 41.32 -25.01
CA ARG A 630 -32.87 41.76 -23.62
C ARG A 630 -31.92 42.93 -23.38
N GLY A 631 -30.93 43.08 -24.24
CA GLY A 631 -29.92 44.15 -24.18
C GLY A 631 -28.86 43.98 -23.10
N GLU A 632 -28.83 42.84 -22.44
CA GLU A 632 -27.80 42.46 -21.43
C GLU A 632 -27.56 40.94 -21.48
N ALA A 633 -26.31 40.55 -21.16
CA ALA A 633 -25.91 39.15 -21.15
C ALA A 633 -25.24 38.76 -19.82
N SER A 634 -25.67 37.66 -19.21
CA SER A 634 -24.97 37.00 -18.10
C SER A 634 -25.09 35.50 -18.16
N ILE A 635 -24.04 34.79 -17.68
CA ILE A 635 -24.02 33.33 -17.66
C ILE A 635 -25.23 32.77 -16.90
N SER A 636 -25.54 33.35 -15.73
CA SER A 636 -26.66 32.92 -14.89
C SER A 636 -28.04 33.15 -15.53
N MET A 637 -28.16 34.11 -16.43
CA MET A 637 -29.41 34.40 -17.19
C MET A 637 -29.64 33.33 -18.26
N ILE A 638 -28.59 32.96 -19.00
CA ILE A 638 -28.63 31.90 -20.01
C ILE A 638 -28.88 30.53 -19.36
N GLN A 639 -28.19 30.24 -18.25
CA GLN A 639 -28.45 29.00 -17.50
C GLN A 639 -29.92 28.83 -17.12
N ARG A 640 -30.49 29.86 -16.54
CA ARG A 640 -31.91 29.83 -16.10
C ARG A 640 -32.90 29.72 -17.24
N ARG A 641 -32.67 30.46 -18.33
CA ARG A 641 -33.60 30.52 -19.48
C ARG A 641 -33.59 29.19 -20.24
N PHE A 642 -32.41 28.65 -20.51
CA PHE A 642 -32.24 27.46 -21.35
C PHE A 642 -32.09 26.16 -20.58
N ARG A 643 -32.04 26.22 -19.22
CA ARG A 643 -31.85 25.08 -18.31
C ARG A 643 -30.58 24.27 -18.66
N ILE A 644 -29.48 24.96 -18.91
CA ILE A 644 -28.17 24.37 -19.25
C ILE A 644 -27.16 24.58 -18.13
N GLY A 645 -26.12 23.74 -18.12
CA GLY A 645 -25.05 23.86 -17.11
C GLY A 645 -24.20 25.12 -17.27
N TYR A 646 -23.49 25.52 -16.20
CA TYR A 646 -22.66 26.72 -16.16
C TYR A 646 -21.66 26.78 -17.32
N ASN A 647 -20.90 25.69 -17.55
CA ASN A 647 -19.86 25.64 -18.59
C ASN A 647 -20.44 25.81 -20.01
N ARG A 648 -21.61 25.29 -20.28
CA ARG A 648 -22.28 25.46 -21.57
C ARG A 648 -22.78 26.90 -21.77
N ALA A 649 -23.36 27.50 -20.73
CA ALA A 649 -23.79 28.89 -20.76
C ALA A 649 -22.63 29.87 -20.88
N ALA A 650 -21.49 29.60 -20.22
CA ALA A 650 -20.26 30.38 -20.31
C ALA A 650 -19.72 30.38 -21.75
N ARG A 651 -19.60 29.21 -22.38
CA ARG A 651 -19.15 29.07 -23.79
C ARG A 651 -20.04 29.81 -24.77
N ILE A 652 -21.36 29.76 -24.60
CA ILE A 652 -22.31 30.52 -25.42
C ILE A 652 -22.02 32.02 -25.33
N ILE A 653 -21.79 32.55 -24.13
CA ILE A 653 -21.49 34.00 -23.96
C ILE A 653 -20.10 34.35 -24.48
N GLU A 654 -19.08 33.53 -24.28
CA GLU A 654 -17.74 33.74 -24.82
C GLU A 654 -17.71 33.76 -26.34
N ARG A 655 -18.52 32.89 -26.98
CA ARG A 655 -18.71 32.94 -28.42
C ARG A 655 -19.40 34.25 -28.89
N MET A 656 -20.43 34.70 -28.19
CA MET A 656 -21.05 36.00 -28.48
C MET A 656 -20.08 37.17 -28.29
N GLU A 657 -19.13 37.08 -27.38
CA GLU A 657 -18.07 38.07 -27.18
C GLU A 657 -17.08 38.04 -28.37
N LYS A 658 -16.62 36.86 -28.80
CA LYS A 658 -15.77 36.68 -29.98
C LYS A 658 -16.44 37.20 -31.27
N GLU A 659 -17.74 37.01 -31.40
CA GLU A 659 -18.53 37.54 -32.52
C GLU A 659 -18.86 39.06 -32.42
N GLY A 660 -18.45 39.69 -31.30
CA GLY A 660 -18.69 41.11 -31.04
C GLY A 660 -20.15 41.47 -30.80
N ILE A 661 -20.95 40.53 -30.32
CA ILE A 661 -22.37 40.69 -29.96
C ILE A 661 -22.49 41.26 -28.55
N VAL A 662 -21.64 40.78 -27.64
CA VAL A 662 -21.58 41.26 -26.24
C VAL A 662 -20.19 41.80 -25.91
N GLY A 663 -20.13 42.74 -25.00
CA GLY A 663 -18.88 43.35 -24.54
C GLY A 663 -18.11 42.43 -23.56
N PRO A 664 -16.83 42.79 -23.26
CA PRO A 664 -16.00 42.05 -22.30
C PRO A 664 -16.59 42.09 -20.88
N SER A 665 -16.24 41.06 -20.09
CA SER A 665 -16.69 40.95 -18.71
C SER A 665 -15.92 41.88 -17.79
N ASP A 666 -16.62 42.66 -16.95
CA ASP A 666 -16.03 43.44 -15.84
C ASP A 666 -16.03 42.66 -14.50
N GLY A 667 -16.47 41.40 -14.52
CA GLY A 667 -16.46 40.50 -13.36
C GLY A 667 -17.65 40.63 -12.41
N VAL A 668 -18.44 41.67 -12.47
CA VAL A 668 -19.50 41.98 -11.47
C VAL A 668 -20.87 42.23 -12.12
N LYS A 669 -20.91 42.90 -13.27
CA LYS A 669 -22.17 43.29 -13.94
C LYS A 669 -22.49 42.41 -15.15
N PRO A 670 -23.78 42.31 -15.55
CA PRO A 670 -24.14 41.73 -16.85
C PRO A 670 -23.42 42.47 -17.97
N ARG A 671 -22.97 41.76 -19.00
CA ARG A 671 -22.26 42.32 -20.17
C ARG A 671 -23.21 43.12 -21.04
N GLU A 672 -22.78 44.22 -21.56
CA GLU A 672 -23.58 45.02 -22.49
C GLU A 672 -23.65 44.34 -23.88
N VAL A 673 -24.79 44.49 -24.54
CA VAL A 673 -25.00 44.00 -25.92
C VAL A 673 -24.56 45.11 -26.88
N LEU A 674 -23.51 44.85 -27.66
CA LEU A 674 -22.91 45.78 -28.60
C LEU A 674 -23.69 45.85 -29.95
N LYS A 675 -24.32 44.74 -30.36
CA LYS A 675 -25.16 44.66 -31.54
C LYS A 675 -26.59 44.43 -31.10
N ARG A 676 -27.44 45.47 -31.20
CA ARG A 676 -28.89 45.37 -31.02
C ARG A 676 -29.55 45.13 -32.37
N LYS A 677 -30.64 44.36 -32.36
CA LYS A 677 -31.44 44.08 -33.55
C LYS A 677 -32.00 45.38 -34.12
#